data_e76747696c1033f346b4bd779914570f
#
_entry.id   e76747696c1033f346b4bd779914570f
#
_cell.length_a   1.000
_cell.length_b   1.000
_cell.length_c   1.000
_cell.angle_alpha   90.00
_cell.angle_beta   90.00
_cell.angle_gamma   90.00
#
_symmetry.space_group_name_H-M   'P 1'
#
loop_
_entity.id
_entity.type
_entity.pdbx_description
1 polymer ?
#
loop_
_entity_poly.entity_id
_entity_poly.type
_entity_poly.pdbx_seq_one_letter_code
_entity_poly.pdbx_strand_id
1 'polypeptide(L)'
;MNSKKIVKMMILMCLLFGAGTFFCGTKTIQAQEKIVYTMEKGSSKTITKLLKNHPFTKSDVAKYRNLTWKSTKPKVIEVKANRKLIAKKKGKVYLRGYDKNKKKVVAIRLIVGKKVKKITVPSTQISIPFGGSVRLEAAAKPENASYTKLHYEVKNPEIITVSAKGKVTSLASGSTSVTIYSKDGNSKKTVRVKVAEGTIRTTTKGNVKGTKSSDAASLIWYGIPYGASTGGTNRWKVPQPVSAWSGTLNARTPKLGAACYGDGTNYKGTEDCLYVNIYRPNTTEKNLPVMVYLHGGGNASGTANTDFSKFAVAAKAVVVSVEYRLGAFGYLSHPALQTGTAEENSGNFTLLDIKAALQWVQREIGNFGGNAGNVTLSGFSAGARNVMFCMISPQMKGLFHKVIAFSGGCQTCTPEQGEESSESKLATVLVNRGTYATKEAALKYIQSADNATIRDLFYSLTTAEVANMYRSSALRLNFFPQGFNDGTVIPKEGFSVIASGNYNRVPVILGSDVTEFSSFAMKTDITEALSATTTTTYDRLMQLAIQYGSLFQSEHYIEETANLLSQDALHQPVYAYRFLWGTDPAVTDAAYSTYVGAAHGVSKDFLRGSYKNENPELSPNAIRTENKAGRKELTSIMQKYVGAFLSNGSPNVTGLNTWSTWNAAAGVNKIMLFNATAKKASAVMSPQMYSDEETFAQLKAEANEDEYRILMEVMFKNRFFMPENKE
;
A
#
# COMPACT_ATOMS: atom_id res chain seq x y z
N MET A 1 23.75 24.75 -37.45
CA MET A 1 24.44 23.88 -36.48
C MET A 1 24.38 22.44 -37.01
N ASN A 2 25.49 21.80 -37.15
CA ASN A 2 25.70 20.59 -37.95
C ASN A 2 25.02 19.34 -37.33
N SER A 3 24.28 18.58 -38.11
CA SER A 3 23.53 17.35 -37.72
C SER A 3 24.37 16.30 -37.00
N LYS A 4 25.68 16.28 -37.13
CA LYS A 4 26.61 15.38 -36.46
C LYS A 4 26.81 15.71 -34.94
N LYS A 5 26.47 16.95 -34.50
CA LYS A 5 26.51 17.34 -33.09
C LYS A 5 25.21 16.94 -32.34
N ILE A 6 24.09 16.90 -33.03
CA ILE A 6 22.80 16.49 -32.46
C ILE A 6 22.77 14.97 -32.18
N VAL A 7 23.32 14.17 -33.10
CA VAL A 7 23.41 12.71 -32.93
C VAL A 7 24.37 12.31 -31.81
N LYS A 8 25.48 13.04 -31.59
CA LYS A 8 26.38 12.81 -30.42
C LYS A 8 25.78 13.22 -29.09
N MET A 9 24.92 14.23 -29.06
CA MET A 9 24.23 14.68 -27.84
C MET A 9 23.05 13.75 -27.48
N MET A 10 22.36 13.17 -28.46
CA MET A 10 21.33 12.13 -28.22
C MET A 10 21.93 10.80 -27.75
N ILE A 11 23.11 10.42 -28.20
CA ILE A 11 23.81 9.20 -27.73
C ILE A 11 24.35 9.39 -26.30
N LEU A 12 24.70 10.61 -25.88
CA LEU A 12 25.17 10.90 -24.52
C LEU A 12 24.01 10.99 -23.49
N MET A 13 22.81 11.35 -23.93
CA MET A 13 21.60 11.36 -23.07
C MET A 13 21.00 9.98 -22.85
N CYS A 14 21.22 9.02 -23.75
CA CYS A 14 20.77 7.62 -23.55
C CYS A 14 21.65 6.80 -22.60
N LEU A 15 22.77 7.33 -22.12
CA LEU A 15 23.68 6.67 -21.17
C LEU A 15 23.47 7.06 -19.70
N LEU A 16 22.55 7.98 -19.40
CA LEU A 16 22.28 8.46 -18.04
C LEU A 16 20.92 8.00 -17.44
N PHE A 17 20.09 7.29 -18.21
CA PHE A 17 18.84 6.70 -17.71
C PHE A 17 18.75 5.21 -18.06
N GLY A 18 19.60 4.40 -17.45
CA GLY A 18 19.56 2.95 -17.51
C GLY A 18 18.68 2.37 -16.42
N ALA A 19 17.36 2.38 -16.60
CA ALA A 19 16.43 1.60 -15.79
C ALA A 19 16.51 0.12 -16.18
N GLY A 20 16.60 -0.75 -15.16
CA GLY A 20 16.70 -2.19 -15.35
C GLY A 20 15.45 -2.79 -15.99
N THR A 21 15.63 -3.39 -17.14
CA THR A 21 14.67 -4.31 -17.75
C THR A 21 15.08 -5.74 -17.45
N PHE A 22 14.19 -6.48 -16.79
CA PHE A 22 14.25 -7.94 -16.72
C PHE A 22 14.09 -8.51 -18.13
N PHE A 23 15.16 -9.10 -18.68
CA PHE A 23 15.10 -9.93 -19.87
C PHE A 23 15.08 -11.39 -19.48
N CYS A 24 13.93 -12.02 -19.69
CA CYS A 24 13.84 -13.47 -19.86
C CYS A 24 14.42 -13.83 -21.25
N GLY A 25 15.55 -14.54 -21.22
CA GLY A 25 16.01 -15.45 -22.23
C GLY A 25 16.10 -15.06 -23.70
N THR A 26 17.15 -14.37 -24.08
CA THR A 26 18.03 -14.74 -25.21
C THR A 26 19.42 -14.23 -24.86
N LYS A 27 20.36 -15.13 -24.57
CA LYS A 27 21.77 -14.78 -24.37
C LYS A 27 22.33 -14.22 -25.67
N THR A 28 22.25 -12.91 -25.87
CA THR A 28 23.15 -12.20 -26.78
C THR A 28 24.56 -12.49 -26.31
N ILE A 29 25.42 -12.89 -27.26
CA ILE A 29 26.82 -13.21 -27.06
C ILE A 29 27.52 -11.94 -26.57
N GLN A 30 27.51 -11.69 -25.23
CA GLN A 30 28.51 -10.80 -24.63
C GLN A 30 29.87 -11.39 -24.93
N ALA A 31 30.85 -10.56 -25.33
CA ALA A 31 32.21 -10.92 -25.60
C ALA A 31 32.68 -11.91 -24.54
N GLN A 32 32.87 -13.19 -24.94
CA GLN A 32 33.24 -14.29 -24.04
C GLN A 32 34.46 -13.82 -23.23
N GLU A 33 34.32 -13.60 -21.95
CA GLU A 33 35.48 -13.40 -21.06
C GLU A 33 36.44 -14.55 -21.30
N LYS A 34 37.67 -14.23 -21.68
CA LYS A 34 38.68 -15.24 -22.08
C LYS A 34 38.85 -16.23 -20.93
N ILE A 35 38.29 -17.43 -21.08
CA ILE A 35 38.41 -18.51 -20.12
C ILE A 35 39.89 -18.84 -19.97
N VAL A 36 40.44 -18.73 -18.79
CA VAL A 36 41.86 -18.96 -18.50
C VAL A 36 41.98 -20.15 -17.57
N TYR A 37 42.92 -21.03 -17.82
CA TYR A 37 43.26 -22.14 -16.93
C TYR A 37 44.78 -22.29 -16.81
N THR A 38 45.30 -22.44 -15.58
CA THR A 38 46.74 -22.59 -15.36
C THR A 38 47.10 -24.06 -15.04
N MET A 39 48.11 -24.59 -15.72
CA MET A 39 48.73 -25.91 -15.46
C MET A 39 50.20 -25.75 -15.09
N GLU A 40 50.71 -26.56 -14.20
CA GLU A 40 52.14 -26.60 -13.87
C GLU A 40 52.92 -27.38 -14.93
N LYS A 41 54.16 -26.98 -15.20
CA LYS A 41 55.05 -27.74 -16.13
C LYS A 41 55.16 -29.19 -15.67
N GLY A 42 55.10 -30.15 -16.57
CA GLY A 42 55.13 -31.57 -16.29
C GLY A 42 53.75 -32.18 -15.89
N SER A 43 52.77 -31.34 -15.55
CA SER A 43 51.44 -31.83 -15.16
C SER A 43 50.60 -32.28 -16.37
N SER A 44 49.64 -33.15 -16.10
CA SER A 44 48.64 -33.56 -17.09
C SER A 44 47.22 -33.47 -16.55
N LYS A 45 46.26 -33.23 -17.42
CA LYS A 45 44.83 -33.18 -17.06
C LYS A 45 43.96 -33.57 -18.27
N THR A 46 42.90 -34.33 -18.06
CA THR A 46 41.91 -34.56 -19.13
C THR A 46 41.07 -33.31 -19.38
N ILE A 47 40.69 -33.11 -20.64
CA ILE A 47 39.83 -32.01 -21.04
C ILE A 47 38.49 -32.06 -20.25
N THR A 48 37.94 -33.26 -20.02
CA THR A 48 36.73 -33.44 -19.21
C THR A 48 36.89 -32.91 -17.77
N LYS A 49 38.06 -33.19 -17.12
CA LYS A 49 38.35 -32.64 -15.78
C LYS A 49 38.56 -31.12 -15.81
N LEU A 50 39.08 -30.59 -16.93
CA LEU A 50 39.21 -29.12 -17.09
C LEU A 50 37.85 -28.44 -17.23
N LEU A 51 36.94 -29.00 -18.03
CA LEU A 51 35.59 -28.46 -18.25
C LEU A 51 34.69 -28.58 -17.01
N LYS A 52 35.00 -29.44 -16.03
CA LYS A 52 34.29 -29.53 -14.75
C LYS A 52 34.65 -28.40 -13.77
N ASN A 53 35.67 -27.60 -14.05
CA ASN A 53 36.07 -26.47 -13.19
C ASN A 53 35.39 -25.20 -13.64
N HIS A 54 35.11 -24.32 -12.66
CA HIS A 54 34.64 -22.97 -12.95
C HIS A 54 35.48 -22.26 -14.03
N PRO A 55 34.94 -21.54 -15.02
CA PRO A 55 33.53 -21.06 -15.05
C PRO A 55 32.54 -21.93 -15.88
N PHE A 56 32.86 -23.18 -16.17
CA PHE A 56 31.96 -24.01 -16.96
C PHE A 56 30.80 -24.55 -16.15
N THR A 57 29.61 -24.50 -16.76
CA THR A 57 28.38 -25.08 -16.22
C THR A 57 28.22 -26.55 -16.62
N LYS A 58 27.29 -27.30 -16.00
CA LYS A 58 26.92 -28.64 -16.43
C LYS A 58 26.50 -28.68 -17.91
N SER A 59 25.79 -27.67 -18.39
CA SER A 59 25.38 -27.52 -19.80
C SER A 59 26.58 -27.33 -20.72
N ASP A 60 27.57 -26.50 -20.31
CA ASP A 60 28.81 -26.32 -21.09
C ASP A 60 29.61 -27.63 -21.19
N VAL A 61 29.69 -28.40 -20.12
CA VAL A 61 30.36 -29.68 -20.11
C VAL A 61 29.71 -30.65 -21.12
N ALA A 62 28.37 -30.72 -21.15
CA ALA A 62 27.63 -31.54 -22.12
C ALA A 62 27.86 -31.04 -23.55
N LYS A 63 27.75 -29.73 -23.80
CA LYS A 63 27.95 -29.11 -25.11
C LYS A 63 29.33 -29.32 -25.68
N TYR A 64 30.38 -29.30 -24.83
CA TYR A 64 31.77 -29.41 -25.29
C TYR A 64 32.33 -30.83 -25.21
N ARG A 65 31.53 -31.79 -24.75
CA ARG A 65 31.96 -33.19 -24.56
C ARG A 65 32.43 -33.84 -25.86
N ASN A 66 31.79 -33.55 -27.00
CA ASN A 66 32.05 -34.23 -28.27
C ASN A 66 32.93 -33.43 -29.25
N LEU A 67 33.52 -32.30 -28.79
CA LEU A 67 34.39 -31.49 -29.64
C LEU A 67 35.75 -32.16 -29.87
N THR A 68 36.31 -31.92 -31.08
CA THR A 68 37.72 -32.20 -31.39
C THR A 68 38.59 -31.06 -30.88
N TRP A 69 39.62 -31.36 -30.14
CA TRP A 69 40.43 -30.37 -29.47
C TRP A 69 41.83 -30.25 -30.06
N LYS A 70 42.28 -29.01 -30.34
CA LYS A 70 43.61 -28.69 -30.84
C LYS A 70 44.28 -27.60 -30.01
N SER A 71 45.59 -27.80 -29.77
CA SER A 71 46.45 -26.79 -29.14
C SER A 71 47.04 -25.89 -30.21
N THR A 72 47.03 -24.56 -30.00
CA THR A 72 47.68 -23.62 -30.91
C THR A 72 49.21 -23.62 -30.81
N LYS A 73 49.76 -24.20 -29.73
CA LYS A 73 51.24 -24.38 -29.53
C LYS A 73 51.50 -25.73 -28.88
N PRO A 74 51.60 -26.85 -29.68
CA PRO A 74 51.81 -28.21 -29.12
C PRO A 74 53.09 -28.36 -28.33
N LYS A 75 54.14 -27.57 -28.63
CA LYS A 75 55.38 -27.52 -27.84
C LYS A 75 55.19 -26.96 -26.40
N VAL A 76 54.09 -26.22 -26.14
CA VAL A 76 53.72 -25.68 -24.83
C VAL A 76 52.75 -26.62 -24.11
N ILE A 77 51.65 -27.00 -24.78
CA ILE A 77 50.67 -27.98 -24.32
C ILE A 77 50.34 -28.91 -25.48
N GLU A 78 50.60 -30.19 -25.28
CA GLU A 78 50.20 -31.28 -26.20
C GLU A 78 48.82 -31.79 -25.87
N VAL A 79 48.01 -32.06 -26.89
CA VAL A 79 46.70 -32.73 -26.76
C VAL A 79 46.87 -34.15 -27.32
N LYS A 80 46.81 -35.17 -26.48
CA LYS A 80 46.90 -36.60 -26.90
C LYS A 80 45.52 -37.10 -27.39
N ALA A 81 45.51 -38.19 -28.14
CA ALA A 81 44.31 -38.83 -28.72
C ALA A 81 43.22 -39.13 -27.68
N ASN A 82 43.59 -39.53 -26.47
CA ASN A 82 42.67 -39.76 -25.34
C ASN A 82 42.20 -38.48 -24.64
N ARG A 83 42.32 -37.31 -25.27
CA ARG A 83 41.93 -35.98 -24.76
C ARG A 83 42.68 -35.58 -23.49
N LYS A 84 43.87 -36.10 -23.25
CA LYS A 84 44.75 -35.74 -22.15
C LYS A 84 45.65 -34.57 -22.60
N LEU A 85 45.66 -33.50 -21.81
CA LEU A 85 46.56 -32.35 -21.97
C LEU A 85 47.86 -32.64 -21.22
N ILE A 86 49.01 -32.35 -21.84
CA ILE A 86 50.33 -32.45 -21.21
C ILE A 86 51.00 -31.08 -21.29
N ALA A 87 51.37 -30.50 -20.16
CA ALA A 87 52.04 -29.22 -20.05
C ALA A 87 53.58 -29.39 -20.17
N LYS A 88 54.14 -29.19 -21.37
CA LYS A 88 55.55 -29.44 -21.67
C LYS A 88 56.49 -28.30 -21.33
N LYS A 89 56.14 -27.07 -21.71
CA LYS A 89 57.02 -25.89 -21.56
C LYS A 89 56.24 -24.69 -21.02
N LYS A 90 56.86 -23.84 -20.19
CA LYS A 90 56.30 -22.56 -19.71
C LYS A 90 55.83 -21.71 -20.90
N GLY A 91 54.63 -21.17 -20.85
CA GLY A 91 54.08 -20.34 -21.92
C GLY A 91 52.58 -20.19 -21.90
N LYS A 92 52.06 -19.49 -22.89
CA LYS A 92 50.63 -19.23 -23.09
C LYS A 92 50.18 -19.82 -24.40
N VAL A 93 49.00 -20.50 -24.42
CA VAL A 93 48.45 -21.22 -25.57
C VAL A 93 46.92 -21.17 -25.54
N TYR A 94 46.28 -21.31 -26.69
CA TYR A 94 44.84 -21.53 -26.79
C TYR A 94 44.55 -22.99 -27.09
N LEU A 95 43.67 -23.59 -26.29
CA LEU A 95 43.03 -24.85 -26.58
C LEU A 95 41.72 -24.54 -27.31
N ARG A 96 41.57 -24.97 -28.55
CA ARG A 96 40.41 -24.74 -29.42
C ARG A 96 39.61 -26.00 -29.57
N GLY A 97 38.27 -25.92 -29.31
CA GLY A 97 37.32 -26.99 -29.56
C GLY A 97 36.57 -26.74 -30.87
N TYR A 98 36.50 -27.78 -31.70
CA TYR A 98 35.85 -27.78 -33.02
C TYR A 98 34.73 -28.81 -33.06
N ASP A 99 33.62 -28.49 -33.72
CA ASP A 99 32.54 -29.43 -34.00
C ASP A 99 32.88 -30.39 -35.15
N LYS A 100 31.93 -31.27 -35.48
CA LYS A 100 32.07 -32.25 -36.60
C LYS A 100 32.28 -31.56 -37.96
N ASN A 101 31.83 -30.34 -38.13
CA ASN A 101 31.98 -29.52 -39.34
C ASN A 101 33.27 -28.67 -39.34
N LYS A 102 34.20 -28.94 -38.43
CA LYS A 102 35.46 -28.21 -38.23
C LYS A 102 35.30 -26.74 -37.87
N LYS A 103 34.07 -26.28 -37.44
CA LYS A 103 33.82 -24.92 -36.97
C LYS A 103 34.31 -24.80 -35.53
N LYS A 104 35.05 -23.72 -35.25
CA LYS A 104 35.50 -23.40 -33.89
C LYS A 104 34.31 -23.02 -32.98
N VAL A 105 34.06 -23.78 -31.92
CA VAL A 105 32.96 -23.60 -30.98
C VAL A 105 33.42 -22.87 -29.71
N VAL A 106 34.63 -23.17 -29.21
CA VAL A 106 35.16 -22.63 -27.98
C VAL A 106 36.69 -22.48 -28.03
N ALA A 107 37.21 -21.52 -27.29
CA ALA A 107 38.63 -21.31 -27.08
C ALA A 107 38.92 -21.11 -25.59
N ILE A 108 39.82 -21.92 -25.04
CA ILE A 108 40.25 -21.82 -23.64
C ILE A 108 41.73 -21.37 -23.66
N ARG A 109 42.03 -20.27 -22.95
CA ARG A 109 43.42 -19.85 -22.77
C ARG A 109 44.09 -20.68 -21.69
N LEU A 110 45.12 -21.42 -22.02
CA LEU A 110 45.91 -22.20 -21.09
C LEU A 110 47.24 -21.48 -20.84
N ILE A 111 47.66 -21.45 -19.57
CA ILE A 111 48.94 -20.93 -19.13
C ILE A 111 49.71 -22.09 -18.49
N VAL A 112 50.90 -22.42 -19.00
CA VAL A 112 51.81 -23.34 -18.29
C VAL A 112 52.70 -22.48 -17.40
N GLY A 113 52.52 -22.61 -16.08
CA GLY A 113 53.20 -21.82 -15.07
C GLY A 113 52.74 -22.16 -13.67
N LYS A 114 52.96 -21.27 -12.73
CA LYS A 114 52.60 -21.44 -11.32
C LYS A 114 51.11 -21.19 -11.13
N LYS A 115 50.37 -22.20 -10.65
CA LYS A 115 48.93 -22.10 -10.42
C LYS A 115 48.59 -21.41 -9.11
N VAL A 116 47.35 -20.91 -8.96
CA VAL A 116 46.80 -20.50 -7.68
C VAL A 116 46.55 -21.74 -6.83
N LYS A 117 47.15 -21.79 -5.62
CA LYS A 117 46.99 -22.92 -4.68
C LYS A 117 45.85 -22.71 -3.70
N LYS A 118 45.65 -21.43 -3.23
CA LYS A 118 44.56 -21.07 -2.32
C LYS A 118 44.17 -19.60 -2.52
N ILE A 119 42.96 -19.29 -2.09
CA ILE A 119 42.43 -17.90 -1.94
C ILE A 119 42.42 -17.61 -0.45
N THR A 120 43.01 -16.48 -0.04
CA THR A 120 42.96 -15.96 1.34
C THR A 120 41.97 -14.84 1.42
N VAL A 121 41.27 -14.73 2.57
CA VAL A 121 40.39 -13.64 2.98
C VAL A 121 40.65 -13.38 4.45
N PRO A 122 40.50 -12.13 4.95
CA PRO A 122 40.67 -11.81 6.37
C PRO A 122 39.71 -12.60 7.26
N SER A 123 38.46 -12.79 6.82
CA SER A 123 37.45 -13.57 7.53
C SER A 123 36.57 -14.38 6.56
N THR A 124 36.14 -15.55 6.99
CA THR A 124 35.17 -16.40 6.28
C THR A 124 33.74 -16.15 6.71
N GLN A 125 33.53 -15.30 7.72
CA GLN A 125 32.23 -14.82 8.19
C GLN A 125 32.30 -13.31 8.38
N ILE A 126 31.42 -12.57 7.74
CA ILE A 126 31.33 -11.12 7.86
C ILE A 126 29.89 -10.69 8.17
N SER A 127 29.74 -9.66 8.97
CA SER A 127 28.47 -8.98 9.21
C SER A 127 28.55 -7.57 8.64
N ILE A 128 27.53 -7.19 7.87
CA ILE A 128 27.41 -5.83 7.32
C ILE A 128 26.12 -5.19 7.81
N PRO A 129 26.14 -3.87 8.13
CA PRO A 129 24.92 -3.16 8.50
C PRO A 129 23.92 -3.15 7.34
N PHE A 130 22.65 -3.03 7.66
CA PHE A 130 21.59 -2.81 6.69
C PHE A 130 21.85 -1.50 5.92
N GLY A 131 21.87 -1.55 4.58
CA GLY A 131 22.27 -0.42 3.73
C GLY A 131 23.77 -0.19 3.63
N GLY A 132 24.60 -1.02 4.27
CA GLY A 132 26.04 -0.89 4.27
C GLY A 132 26.76 -1.68 3.18
N SER A 133 28.07 -1.51 3.11
CA SER A 133 28.94 -2.28 2.21
C SER A 133 30.31 -2.56 2.85
N VAL A 134 30.97 -3.62 2.39
CA VAL A 134 32.33 -3.99 2.83
C VAL A 134 33.09 -4.62 1.66
N ARG A 135 34.42 -4.50 1.65
CA ARG A 135 35.28 -5.17 0.69
C ARG A 135 35.80 -6.51 1.26
N LEU A 136 35.81 -7.58 0.48
CA LEU A 136 36.23 -8.91 0.93
C LEU A 136 37.74 -9.09 1.07
N GLU A 137 38.57 -8.16 0.58
CA GLU A 137 40.05 -8.18 0.62
C GLU A 137 40.63 -9.59 0.28
N ALA A 138 40.09 -10.19 -0.76
CA ALA A 138 40.48 -11.53 -1.19
C ALA A 138 41.76 -11.50 -2.04
N ALA A 139 42.69 -12.40 -1.74
CA ALA A 139 43.95 -12.50 -2.47
C ALA A 139 44.23 -13.97 -2.96
N ALA A 140 44.71 -14.09 -4.17
CA ALA A 140 45.18 -15.37 -4.71
C ALA A 140 46.62 -15.64 -4.24
N LYS A 141 46.87 -16.84 -3.71
CA LYS A 141 48.20 -17.25 -3.24
C LYS A 141 48.71 -18.48 -4.01
N PRO A 142 50.01 -18.60 -4.32
CA PRO A 142 51.06 -17.63 -4.04
C PRO A 142 50.90 -16.37 -4.93
N GLU A 143 51.43 -15.25 -4.48
CA GLU A 143 51.33 -13.95 -5.20
C GLU A 143 51.93 -13.99 -6.60
N ASN A 144 53.02 -14.75 -6.75
CA ASN A 144 53.68 -14.97 -8.03
C ASN A 144 53.05 -16.07 -8.89
N ALA A 145 51.76 -16.41 -8.63
CA ALA A 145 51.00 -17.26 -9.52
C ALA A 145 50.86 -16.62 -10.91
N SER A 146 50.83 -17.42 -11.96
CA SER A 146 50.86 -16.96 -13.35
C SER A 146 49.58 -16.21 -13.77
N TYR A 147 48.47 -16.34 -13.01
CA TYR A 147 47.23 -15.63 -13.23
C TYR A 147 46.41 -15.53 -11.91
N THR A 148 46.36 -14.38 -11.32
CA THR A 148 45.85 -14.14 -9.96
C THR A 148 44.45 -13.49 -9.91
N LYS A 149 43.81 -13.24 -11.07
CA LYS A 149 42.47 -12.58 -11.11
C LYS A 149 41.41 -13.44 -10.44
N LEU A 150 40.52 -12.80 -9.70
CA LEU A 150 39.41 -13.43 -8.99
C LEU A 150 38.07 -13.15 -9.68
N HIS A 151 37.09 -14.00 -9.41
CA HIS A 151 35.69 -13.88 -9.78
C HIS A 151 34.81 -14.16 -8.56
N TYR A 152 33.67 -13.47 -8.44
CA TYR A 152 32.79 -13.53 -7.27
C TYR A 152 31.39 -13.92 -7.71
N GLU A 153 30.78 -14.89 -7.01
CA GLU A 153 29.40 -15.31 -7.20
C GLU A 153 28.63 -15.25 -5.89
N VAL A 154 27.43 -14.69 -5.93
CA VAL A 154 26.52 -14.59 -4.78
C VAL A 154 25.53 -15.76 -4.83
N LYS A 155 25.30 -16.43 -3.69
CA LYS A 155 24.31 -17.50 -3.58
C LYS A 155 22.88 -16.96 -3.65
N ASN A 156 22.61 -15.85 -2.95
CA ASN A 156 21.29 -15.17 -2.98
C ASN A 156 21.50 -13.69 -3.33
N PRO A 157 21.28 -13.31 -4.60
CA PRO A 157 21.50 -11.94 -5.09
C PRO A 157 20.45 -10.94 -4.60
N GLU A 158 19.35 -11.37 -4.00
CA GLU A 158 18.34 -10.50 -3.40
C GLU A 158 18.81 -9.91 -2.05
N ILE A 159 19.74 -10.60 -1.35
CA ILE A 159 20.26 -10.14 -0.06
C ILE A 159 21.45 -9.20 -0.25
N ILE A 160 22.36 -9.52 -1.17
CA ILE A 160 23.58 -8.75 -1.44
C ILE A 160 23.93 -8.73 -2.91
N THR A 161 24.68 -7.71 -3.33
CA THR A 161 25.44 -7.71 -4.57
C THR A 161 26.95 -7.76 -4.27
N VAL A 162 27.74 -8.21 -5.26
CA VAL A 162 29.19 -8.15 -5.19
C VAL A 162 29.78 -7.60 -6.49
N SER A 163 30.64 -6.61 -6.39
CA SER A 163 31.32 -6.04 -7.55
C SER A 163 32.48 -6.93 -8.02
N ALA A 164 32.97 -6.71 -9.26
CA ALA A 164 34.15 -7.39 -9.79
C ALA A 164 35.43 -7.15 -8.95
N LYS A 165 35.46 -6.13 -8.09
CA LYS A 165 36.55 -5.80 -7.16
C LYS A 165 36.32 -6.33 -5.74
N GLY A 166 35.25 -7.16 -5.52
CA GLY A 166 34.94 -7.78 -4.24
C GLY A 166 34.27 -6.86 -3.22
N LYS A 167 33.69 -5.70 -3.64
CA LYS A 167 32.84 -4.88 -2.76
C LYS A 167 31.46 -5.54 -2.68
N VAL A 168 31.09 -6.01 -1.49
CA VAL A 168 29.78 -6.53 -1.13
C VAL A 168 28.90 -5.36 -0.67
N THR A 169 27.69 -5.24 -1.19
CA THR A 169 26.70 -4.24 -0.81
C THR A 169 25.41 -4.93 -0.39
N SER A 170 24.84 -4.58 0.75
CA SER A 170 23.57 -5.13 1.22
C SER A 170 22.40 -4.59 0.43
N LEU A 171 21.42 -5.47 0.13
CA LEU A 171 20.14 -5.11 -0.51
C LEU A 171 18.96 -5.37 0.43
N ALA A 172 19.02 -6.47 1.22
CA ALA A 172 18.03 -6.85 2.20
C ALA A 172 18.68 -7.46 3.43
N SER A 173 17.98 -7.49 4.57
CA SER A 173 18.45 -8.20 5.76
C SER A 173 18.37 -9.71 5.56
N GLY A 174 19.34 -10.45 6.11
CA GLY A 174 19.37 -11.92 5.99
C GLY A 174 20.77 -12.49 5.94
N SER A 175 20.88 -13.77 5.59
CA SER A 175 22.16 -14.48 5.49
C SER A 175 22.32 -15.13 4.13
N THR A 176 23.51 -14.99 3.56
CA THR A 176 23.88 -15.58 2.27
C THR A 176 25.38 -15.91 2.23
N SER A 177 25.92 -16.20 1.07
CA SER A 177 27.36 -16.41 0.90
C SER A 177 27.87 -15.90 -0.44
N VAL A 178 29.14 -15.51 -0.47
CA VAL A 178 29.89 -15.21 -1.69
C VAL A 178 30.91 -16.31 -1.90
N THR A 179 30.89 -16.94 -3.06
CA THR A 179 31.95 -17.88 -3.48
C THR A 179 32.91 -17.14 -4.39
N ILE A 180 34.17 -17.15 -4.02
CA ILE A 180 35.29 -16.52 -4.72
C ILE A 180 36.04 -17.61 -5.47
N TYR A 181 36.18 -17.43 -6.76
CA TYR A 181 36.93 -18.34 -7.63
C TYR A 181 38.21 -17.70 -8.14
N SER A 182 39.30 -18.42 -8.19
CA SER A 182 40.44 -18.00 -9.01
C SER A 182 40.09 -18.16 -10.49
N LYS A 183 40.26 -17.09 -11.29
CA LYS A 183 39.96 -17.16 -12.74
C LYS A 183 40.89 -18.13 -13.51
N ASP A 184 41.93 -18.67 -12.89
CA ASP A 184 42.73 -19.73 -13.44
C ASP A 184 42.17 -21.16 -13.20
N GLY A 185 40.97 -21.24 -12.57
CA GLY A 185 40.23 -22.48 -12.38
C GLY A 185 40.75 -23.43 -11.31
N ASN A 186 41.71 -23.02 -10.48
CA ASN A 186 42.41 -23.96 -9.57
C ASN A 186 41.99 -23.87 -8.10
N SER A 187 41.33 -22.78 -7.68
CA SER A 187 40.97 -22.55 -6.26
C SER A 187 39.64 -21.83 -6.10
N LYS A 188 38.92 -22.15 -5.02
CA LYS A 188 37.74 -21.43 -4.58
C LYS A 188 37.73 -21.23 -3.07
N LYS A 189 37.05 -20.21 -2.60
CA LYS A 189 36.82 -19.89 -1.19
C LYS A 189 35.41 -19.32 -0.99
N THR A 190 34.72 -19.73 0.06
CA THR A 190 33.39 -19.21 0.39
C THR A 190 33.47 -18.35 1.62
N VAL A 191 32.81 -17.18 1.59
CA VAL A 191 32.61 -16.26 2.70
C VAL A 191 31.12 -16.18 3.01
N ARG A 192 30.74 -16.43 4.26
CA ARG A 192 29.39 -16.24 4.77
C ARG A 192 29.17 -14.77 5.06
N VAL A 193 28.02 -14.23 4.66
CA VAL A 193 27.64 -12.83 4.84
C VAL A 193 26.33 -12.77 5.59
N LYS A 194 26.30 -12.07 6.72
CA LYS A 194 25.08 -11.73 7.46
C LYS A 194 24.83 -10.24 7.31
N VAL A 195 23.68 -9.86 6.78
CA VAL A 195 23.20 -8.47 6.78
C VAL A 195 22.34 -8.26 8.02
N ALA A 196 22.66 -7.23 8.81
CA ALA A 196 21.94 -6.88 10.02
C ALA A 196 20.48 -6.53 9.73
N GLU A 197 19.62 -6.64 10.75
CA GLU A 197 18.20 -6.29 10.63
C GLU A 197 17.99 -4.79 10.56
N GLY A 198 17.21 -4.33 9.58
CA GLY A 198 16.85 -2.93 9.40
C GLY A 198 15.63 -2.49 10.23
N THR A 199 15.37 -3.10 11.40
CA THR A 199 14.18 -2.84 12.22
C THR A 199 14.34 -1.69 13.21
N ILE A 200 15.56 -1.21 13.47
CA ILE A 200 15.79 -0.03 14.31
C ILE A 200 15.86 1.20 13.43
N ARG A 201 15.10 2.24 13.77
CA ARG A 201 15.10 3.56 13.14
C ARG A 201 15.22 4.65 14.19
N THR A 202 15.87 5.73 13.81
CA THR A 202 15.98 6.93 14.65
C THR A 202 14.98 7.96 14.16
N THR A 203 14.14 8.47 15.04
CA THR A 203 13.25 9.61 14.82
C THR A 203 13.80 10.83 15.56
N THR A 204 13.22 12.01 15.31
CA THR A 204 13.56 13.23 16.07
C THR A 204 13.24 13.11 17.56
N LYS A 205 12.42 12.12 17.97
CA LYS A 205 12.00 11.91 19.37
C LYS A 205 12.71 10.76 20.07
N GLY A 206 13.46 9.92 19.34
CA GLY A 206 14.21 8.79 19.87
C GLY A 206 14.23 7.59 18.92
N ASN A 207 14.87 6.51 19.33
CA ASN A 207 14.93 5.29 18.54
C ASN A 207 13.62 4.49 18.65
N VAL A 208 13.25 3.79 17.57
CA VAL A 208 12.13 2.86 17.52
C VAL A 208 12.59 1.51 16.98
N LYS A 209 12.13 0.41 17.58
CA LYS A 209 12.44 -0.96 17.16
C LYS A 209 11.18 -1.65 16.68
N GLY A 210 11.08 -1.90 15.37
CA GLY A 210 10.02 -2.65 14.71
C GLY A 210 10.28 -4.16 14.64
N THR A 211 9.48 -4.82 13.81
CA THR A 211 9.51 -6.26 13.53
C THR A 211 9.55 -6.53 12.02
N LYS A 212 9.45 -7.79 11.63
CA LYS A 212 9.26 -8.25 10.25
C LYS A 212 7.91 -8.93 10.11
N SER A 213 7.35 -8.93 8.89
CA SER A 213 6.26 -9.84 8.53
C SER A 213 6.69 -11.31 8.69
N SER A 214 5.72 -12.23 8.76
CA SER A 214 5.98 -13.66 8.95
C SER A 214 6.84 -14.26 7.83
N ASP A 215 6.71 -13.77 6.60
CA ASP A 215 7.52 -14.14 5.43
C ASP A 215 8.85 -13.36 5.33
N ALA A 216 9.11 -12.45 6.29
CA ALA A 216 10.25 -11.53 6.32
C ALA A 216 10.39 -10.60 5.10
N ALA A 217 9.36 -10.49 4.25
CA ALA A 217 9.38 -9.62 3.07
C ALA A 217 9.21 -8.14 3.42
N SER A 218 8.60 -7.82 4.57
CA SER A 218 8.35 -6.46 5.04
C SER A 218 9.02 -6.18 6.37
N LEU A 219 9.35 -4.90 6.60
CA LEU A 219 9.68 -4.31 7.91
C LEU A 219 8.46 -3.54 8.40
N ILE A 220 8.11 -3.70 9.68
CA ILE A 220 6.89 -3.17 10.29
C ILE A 220 7.23 -2.48 11.61
N TRP A 221 6.64 -1.30 11.84
CA TRP A 221 6.66 -0.59 13.11
C TRP A 221 5.24 -0.24 13.50
N TYR A 222 4.83 -0.63 14.69
CA TYR A 222 3.50 -0.36 15.24
C TYR A 222 3.54 0.72 16.30
N GLY A 223 2.54 1.58 16.34
CA GLY A 223 2.27 2.48 17.44
C GLY A 223 3.37 3.51 17.70
N ILE A 224 3.95 4.10 16.66
CA ILE A 224 4.88 5.23 16.81
C ILE A 224 4.05 6.50 17.06
N PRO A 225 4.22 7.20 18.21
CA PRO A 225 3.40 8.35 18.51
C PRO A 225 3.75 9.55 17.61
N TYR A 226 2.73 10.20 17.06
CA TYR A 226 2.85 11.47 16.35
C TYR A 226 2.28 12.65 17.14
N GLY A 227 1.46 12.40 18.16
CA GLY A 227 0.89 13.33 19.12
C GLY A 227 0.92 12.76 20.53
N ALA A 228 0.84 13.61 21.55
CA ALA A 228 0.65 13.23 22.94
C ALA A 228 -0.79 12.72 23.19
N SER A 229 -1.05 12.13 24.36
CA SER A 229 -2.38 11.67 24.75
C SER A 229 -3.42 12.78 24.63
N THR A 230 -4.57 12.44 24.06
CA THR A 230 -5.73 13.33 23.88
C THR A 230 -6.77 13.21 25.02
N GLY A 231 -6.45 12.46 26.08
CA GLY A 231 -7.35 12.31 27.23
C GLY A 231 -7.27 13.42 28.25
N GLY A 232 -8.21 13.44 29.18
CA GLY A 232 -8.31 14.41 30.27
C GLY A 232 -8.49 15.85 29.75
N THR A 233 -7.64 16.77 30.20
CA THR A 233 -7.66 18.18 29.80
C THR A 233 -7.24 18.42 28.36
N ASN A 234 -6.75 17.40 27.64
CA ASN A 234 -6.43 17.47 26.22
C ASN A 234 -7.58 17.04 25.29
N ARG A 235 -8.74 16.63 25.84
CA ARG A 235 -9.94 16.43 25.03
C ARG A 235 -10.28 17.72 24.28
N TRP A 236 -10.72 17.55 23.03
CA TRP A 236 -11.18 18.65 22.17
C TRP A 236 -10.16 19.80 22.04
N LYS A 237 -8.87 19.43 22.01
CA LYS A 237 -7.76 20.35 21.72
C LYS A 237 -6.96 19.87 20.50
N VAL A 238 -6.17 20.77 19.94
CA VAL A 238 -5.18 20.41 18.92
C VAL A 238 -4.22 19.35 19.47
N PRO A 239 -3.70 18.43 18.62
CA PRO A 239 -2.69 17.46 19.03
C PRO A 239 -1.46 18.12 19.65
N GLN A 240 -1.15 17.74 20.87
CA GLN A 240 0.04 18.24 21.57
C GLN A 240 1.31 17.52 21.13
N PRO A 241 2.48 18.18 21.17
CA PRO A 241 3.75 17.57 20.78
C PRO A 241 4.12 16.36 21.68
N VAL A 242 4.63 15.31 21.07
CA VAL A 242 5.18 14.15 21.79
C VAL A 242 6.49 14.54 22.48
N SER A 243 6.67 14.14 23.74
CA SER A 243 7.95 14.23 24.44
C SER A 243 8.97 13.26 23.84
N ALA A 244 10.25 13.66 23.82
CA ALA A 244 11.31 12.74 23.44
C ALA A 244 11.46 11.62 24.50
N TRP A 245 11.80 10.42 24.03
CA TRP A 245 12.04 9.29 24.91
C TRP A 245 13.50 8.87 24.93
N SER A 246 13.97 8.37 26.08
CA SER A 246 15.28 7.76 26.23
C SER A 246 15.25 6.30 25.77
N GLY A 247 16.37 5.79 25.24
CA GLY A 247 16.49 4.40 24.80
C GLY A 247 15.75 4.10 23.49
N THR A 248 15.12 2.96 23.39
CA THR A 248 14.48 2.47 22.17
C THR A 248 13.03 2.07 22.44
N LEU A 249 12.07 2.78 21.82
CA LEU A 249 10.65 2.45 21.89
C LEU A 249 10.38 1.09 21.23
N ASN A 250 9.64 0.23 21.93
CA ASN A 250 9.21 -1.05 21.38
C ASN A 250 7.99 -0.85 20.44
N ALA A 251 8.23 -0.93 19.14
CA ALA A 251 7.23 -0.78 18.08
C ALA A 251 6.98 -2.12 17.35
N ARG A 252 7.02 -3.25 18.05
CA ARG A 252 6.90 -4.61 17.47
C ARG A 252 5.48 -5.17 17.51
N THR A 253 4.60 -4.61 18.30
CA THR A 253 3.22 -5.08 18.49
C THR A 253 2.23 -3.93 18.32
N PRO A 254 1.05 -4.19 17.72
CA PRO A 254 -0.01 -3.20 17.63
C PRO A 254 -0.38 -2.62 18.98
N LYS A 255 -0.79 -1.35 19.02
CA LYS A 255 -1.42 -0.70 20.17
C LYS A 255 -2.94 -0.74 20.07
N LEU A 256 -3.62 -0.40 21.14
CA LEU A 256 -5.07 -0.18 21.10
C LEU A 256 -5.40 0.97 20.15
N GLY A 257 -6.50 0.85 19.42
CA GLY A 257 -7.03 1.91 18.57
C GLY A 257 -7.64 3.05 19.39
N ALA A 258 -8.16 4.05 18.69
CA ALA A 258 -8.85 5.18 19.29
C ALA A 258 -10.10 4.74 20.09
N ALA A 259 -10.43 5.49 21.14
CA ALA A 259 -11.64 5.24 21.92
C ALA A 259 -12.88 5.34 21.00
N CYS A 260 -13.70 4.29 21.00
CA CYS A 260 -14.91 4.18 20.22
C CYS A 260 -15.95 3.32 20.94
N TYR A 261 -17.19 3.32 20.46
CA TYR A 261 -18.27 2.54 21.08
C TYR A 261 -17.94 1.05 21.18
N GLY A 262 -18.45 0.42 22.23
CA GLY A 262 -18.34 -1.02 22.50
C GLY A 262 -19.71 -1.72 22.54
N ASP A 263 -19.75 -2.84 23.23
CA ASP A 263 -21.01 -3.58 23.43
C ASP A 263 -21.77 -2.99 24.63
N GLY A 264 -23.07 -2.76 24.49
CA GLY A 264 -23.88 -2.10 25.52
C GLY A 264 -23.39 -0.65 25.80
N THR A 265 -23.09 -0.37 27.06
CA THR A 265 -22.55 0.93 27.52
C THR A 265 -21.02 0.96 27.56
N ASN A 266 -20.35 -0.14 27.20
CA ASN A 266 -18.90 -0.22 27.20
C ASN A 266 -18.28 0.56 26.04
N TYR A 267 -16.96 0.75 26.07
CA TYR A 267 -16.18 1.29 24.97
C TYR A 267 -14.97 0.40 24.68
N LYS A 268 -14.39 0.56 23.48
CA LYS A 268 -13.17 -0.09 23.03
C LYS A 268 -12.10 0.98 22.78
N GLY A 269 -10.82 0.60 22.83
CA GLY A 269 -9.73 1.51 22.51
C GLY A 269 -9.28 2.40 23.67
N THR A 270 -8.67 3.53 23.36
CA THR A 270 -8.08 4.47 24.32
C THR A 270 -8.09 5.89 23.78
N GLU A 271 -8.14 6.88 24.67
CA GLU A 271 -7.94 8.30 24.31
C GLU A 271 -6.46 8.62 24.02
N ASP A 272 -5.52 7.79 24.47
CA ASP A 272 -4.11 7.86 24.06
C ASP A 272 -3.92 7.11 22.75
N CYS A 273 -4.32 7.72 21.63
CA CYS A 273 -4.47 7.04 20.33
C CYS A 273 -3.68 7.66 19.17
N LEU A 274 -2.94 8.74 19.34
CA LEU A 274 -2.29 9.43 18.23
C LEU A 274 -1.01 8.69 17.77
N TYR A 275 -1.17 7.56 17.06
CA TYR A 275 -0.10 6.69 16.57
C TYR A 275 -0.15 6.48 15.06
N VAL A 276 1.01 6.15 14.50
CA VAL A 276 1.14 5.60 13.16
C VAL A 276 1.71 4.19 13.19
N ASN A 277 1.24 3.35 12.27
CA ASN A 277 1.85 2.06 11.93
C ASN A 277 2.53 2.19 10.56
N ILE A 278 3.74 1.66 10.42
CA ILE A 278 4.53 1.78 9.19
C ILE A 278 4.84 0.40 8.64
N TYR A 279 4.61 0.23 7.34
CA TYR A 279 4.92 -0.97 6.57
C TYR A 279 5.81 -0.59 5.40
N ARG A 280 6.88 -1.33 5.17
CA ARG A 280 7.74 -1.11 4.02
C ARG A 280 8.39 -2.41 3.53
N PRO A 281 8.84 -2.50 2.26
CA PRO A 281 9.65 -3.63 1.80
C PRO A 281 10.92 -3.80 2.63
N ASN A 282 11.32 -5.05 2.90
CA ASN A 282 12.58 -5.37 3.57
C ASN A 282 13.78 -5.21 2.62
N THR A 283 13.95 -4.02 2.06
CA THR A 283 15.03 -3.64 1.14
C THR A 283 15.78 -2.43 1.68
N THR A 284 16.94 -2.13 1.10
CA THR A 284 17.73 -0.94 1.43
C THR A 284 17.40 0.26 0.53
N GLU A 285 16.41 0.13 -0.34
CA GLU A 285 15.90 1.21 -1.20
C GLU A 285 15.44 2.39 -0.37
N LYS A 286 15.69 3.59 -0.88
CA LYS A 286 15.30 4.87 -0.31
C LYS A 286 14.45 5.64 -1.32
N ASN A 287 13.85 6.72 -0.85
CA ASN A 287 12.96 7.57 -1.66
C ASN A 287 11.75 6.80 -2.25
N LEU A 288 11.28 5.77 -1.52
CA LEU A 288 10.07 5.05 -1.91
C LEU A 288 8.85 5.98 -1.84
N PRO A 289 7.87 5.85 -2.75
CA PRO A 289 6.61 6.57 -2.61
C PRO A 289 5.95 6.22 -1.28
N VAL A 290 5.21 7.17 -0.72
CA VAL A 290 4.55 7.03 0.59
C VAL A 290 3.04 7.02 0.38
N MET A 291 2.35 6.04 0.95
CA MET A 291 0.90 6.04 1.08
C MET A 291 0.53 6.26 2.54
N VAL A 292 -0.14 7.35 2.86
CA VAL A 292 -0.75 7.59 4.16
C VAL A 292 -2.18 7.10 4.09
N TYR A 293 -2.54 6.14 4.95
CA TYR A 293 -3.85 5.48 4.93
C TYR A 293 -4.69 5.85 6.16
N LEU A 294 -5.89 6.33 5.91
CA LEU A 294 -6.93 6.63 6.89
C LEU A 294 -7.96 5.50 6.88
N HIS A 295 -8.18 4.86 8.03
CA HIS A 295 -9.13 3.75 8.14
C HIS A 295 -10.59 4.22 8.07
N GLY A 296 -11.50 3.30 7.76
CA GLY A 296 -12.95 3.52 7.79
C GLY A 296 -13.55 3.23 9.17
N GLY A 297 -14.88 3.19 9.20
CA GLY A 297 -15.67 2.90 10.40
C GLY A 297 -16.60 4.05 10.79
N GLY A 298 -17.11 4.81 9.81
CA GLY A 298 -18.08 5.90 10.01
C GLY A 298 -17.52 7.09 10.81
N ASN A 299 -16.20 7.22 10.97
CA ASN A 299 -15.55 8.13 11.94
C ASN A 299 -15.96 7.89 13.41
N ALA A 300 -16.59 6.78 13.73
CA ALA A 300 -17.02 6.42 15.07
C ALA A 300 -16.45 5.09 15.56
N SER A 301 -15.76 4.35 14.70
CA SER A 301 -15.05 3.10 15.01
C SER A 301 -13.88 2.89 14.03
N GLY A 302 -13.19 1.77 14.16
CA GLY A 302 -12.07 1.42 13.28
C GLY A 302 -10.71 1.51 13.97
N THR A 303 -9.64 1.20 13.23
CA THR A 303 -8.27 1.25 13.75
C THR A 303 -7.23 1.23 12.63
N ALA A 304 -6.08 1.84 12.88
CA ALA A 304 -4.90 1.78 12.01
C ALA A 304 -4.23 0.39 11.95
N ASN A 305 -4.68 -0.60 12.72
CA ASN A 305 -4.09 -1.93 12.77
C ASN A 305 -4.43 -2.80 11.54
N THR A 306 -4.64 -2.17 10.40
CA THR A 306 -4.83 -2.81 9.10
C THR A 306 -3.48 -3.20 8.51
N ASP A 307 -3.26 -4.50 8.24
CA ASP A 307 -1.97 -4.99 7.72
C ASP A 307 -1.81 -4.66 6.22
N PHE A 308 -0.81 -3.85 5.90
CA PHE A 308 -0.38 -3.49 4.55
C PHE A 308 0.96 -4.11 4.13
N SER A 309 1.48 -5.08 4.87
CA SER A 309 2.81 -5.66 4.62
C SER A 309 2.97 -6.19 3.19
N LYS A 310 1.99 -6.93 2.68
CA LYS A 310 1.99 -7.47 1.31
C LYS A 310 1.89 -6.37 0.26
N PHE A 311 1.00 -5.40 0.47
CA PHE A 311 0.83 -4.27 -0.44
C PHE A 311 2.09 -3.42 -0.53
N ALA A 312 2.73 -3.10 0.60
CA ALA A 312 3.96 -2.31 0.64
C ALA A 312 5.07 -2.95 -0.21
N VAL A 313 5.18 -4.29 -0.17
CA VAL A 313 6.14 -5.04 -1.00
C VAL A 313 5.77 -4.98 -2.48
N ALA A 314 4.50 -5.25 -2.83
CA ALA A 314 4.03 -5.29 -4.21
C ALA A 314 4.10 -3.92 -4.89
N ALA A 315 3.69 -2.86 -4.19
CA ALA A 315 3.72 -1.48 -4.68
C ALA A 315 5.10 -0.82 -4.57
N LYS A 316 6.08 -1.46 -3.91
CA LYS A 316 7.39 -0.86 -3.57
C LYS A 316 7.23 0.50 -2.88
N ALA A 317 6.37 0.57 -1.89
CA ALA A 317 6.00 1.79 -1.19
C ALA A 317 6.21 1.69 0.32
N VAL A 318 6.29 2.82 0.99
CA VAL A 318 6.11 2.91 2.44
C VAL A 318 4.65 3.22 2.71
N VAL A 319 3.97 2.41 3.50
CA VAL A 319 2.59 2.67 3.94
C VAL A 319 2.60 3.13 5.38
N VAL A 320 1.91 4.24 5.66
CA VAL A 320 1.73 4.82 6.99
C VAL A 320 0.23 4.76 7.31
N SER A 321 -0.19 3.84 8.17
CA SER A 321 -1.57 3.74 8.63
C SER A 321 -1.73 4.60 9.88
N VAL A 322 -2.70 5.52 9.87
CA VAL A 322 -2.89 6.56 10.89
C VAL A 322 -4.04 6.21 11.80
N GLU A 323 -3.80 6.24 13.10
CA GLU A 323 -4.84 6.23 14.13
C GLU A 323 -5.20 7.68 14.46
N TYR A 324 -6.49 7.99 14.56
CA TYR A 324 -7.00 9.35 14.82
C TYR A 324 -8.25 9.30 15.71
N ARG A 325 -8.59 10.39 16.37
CA ARG A 325 -9.78 10.47 17.24
C ARG A 325 -11.07 10.19 16.48
N LEU A 326 -12.00 9.52 17.15
CA LEU A 326 -13.26 9.03 16.58
C LEU A 326 -14.48 9.59 17.33
N GLY A 327 -15.65 9.54 16.67
CA GLY A 327 -16.92 9.94 17.25
C GLY A 327 -16.88 11.38 17.79
N ALA A 328 -17.45 11.56 18.97
CA ALA A 328 -17.46 12.86 19.63
C ALA A 328 -16.08 13.31 20.16
N PHE A 329 -15.08 12.43 20.22
CA PHE A 329 -13.69 12.86 20.48
C PHE A 329 -13.07 13.54 19.26
N GLY A 330 -13.48 13.15 18.04
CA GLY A 330 -12.93 13.62 16.77
C GLY A 330 -13.73 14.73 16.09
N TYR A 331 -15.05 14.69 16.24
CA TYR A 331 -15.98 15.67 15.67
C TYR A 331 -17.01 16.09 16.70
N LEU A 332 -16.86 17.29 17.24
CA LEU A 332 -17.79 17.87 18.20
C LEU A 332 -17.74 19.39 18.11
N SER A 333 -18.84 20.02 17.69
CA SER A 333 -18.99 21.47 17.64
C SER A 333 -20.00 21.92 18.69
N HIS A 334 -19.56 22.82 19.57
CA HIS A 334 -20.42 23.49 20.53
C HIS A 334 -19.75 24.80 21.02
N PRO A 335 -20.45 25.93 21.14
CA PRO A 335 -19.89 27.23 21.58
C PRO A 335 -19.18 27.17 22.93
N ALA A 336 -19.66 26.35 23.88
CA ALA A 336 -19.04 26.13 25.17
C ALA A 336 -17.60 25.59 25.12
N LEU A 337 -17.22 24.88 24.01
CA LEU A 337 -15.90 24.33 23.81
C LEU A 337 -14.96 25.25 23.00
N GLN A 338 -15.49 26.39 22.50
CA GLN A 338 -14.73 27.35 21.68
C GLN A 338 -13.96 28.33 22.58
N THR A 339 -12.99 27.84 23.35
CA THR A 339 -12.19 28.60 24.29
C THR A 339 -10.70 28.66 23.95
N GLY A 340 -10.31 28.13 22.80
CA GLY A 340 -8.94 28.02 22.36
C GLY A 340 -8.62 28.83 21.11
N THR A 341 -7.67 28.32 20.33
CA THR A 341 -7.31 28.87 19.02
C THR A 341 -8.43 28.64 17.98
N ALA A 342 -8.37 29.32 16.85
CA ALA A 342 -9.33 29.12 15.76
C ALA A 342 -9.37 27.63 15.30
N GLU A 343 -8.24 26.93 15.33
CA GLU A 343 -8.18 25.50 15.03
C GLU A 343 -8.91 24.65 16.11
N GLU A 344 -8.72 24.94 17.39
CA GLU A 344 -9.43 24.26 18.49
C GLU A 344 -10.93 24.54 18.46
N ASN A 345 -11.32 25.75 18.09
CA ASN A 345 -12.72 26.16 18.01
C ASN A 345 -13.46 25.55 16.79
N SER A 346 -12.74 24.89 15.87
CA SER A 346 -13.33 24.31 14.66
C SER A 346 -14.23 23.11 14.89
N GLY A 347 -14.06 22.38 16.00
CA GLY A 347 -14.74 21.09 16.21
C GLY A 347 -14.20 19.93 15.36
N ASN A 348 -13.24 20.17 14.46
CA ASN A 348 -12.71 19.22 13.49
C ASN A 348 -11.43 18.50 13.98
N PHE A 349 -11.46 17.94 15.18
CA PHE A 349 -10.27 17.39 15.85
C PHE A 349 -9.66 16.19 15.10
N THR A 350 -10.47 15.36 14.44
CA THR A 350 -9.99 14.28 13.55
C THR A 350 -9.09 14.83 12.44
N LEU A 351 -9.48 15.95 11.82
CA LEU A 351 -8.69 16.55 10.73
C LEU A 351 -7.41 17.19 11.27
N LEU A 352 -7.43 17.74 12.48
CA LEU A 352 -6.23 18.24 13.14
C LEU A 352 -5.25 17.10 13.49
N ASP A 353 -5.76 15.93 13.87
CA ASP A 353 -4.95 14.72 14.09
C ASP A 353 -4.30 14.28 12.77
N ILE A 354 -5.06 14.23 11.67
CA ILE A 354 -4.56 13.89 10.34
C ILE A 354 -3.50 14.90 9.87
N LYS A 355 -3.71 16.20 10.10
CA LYS A 355 -2.72 17.25 9.86
C LYS A 355 -1.41 16.96 10.61
N ALA A 356 -1.51 16.68 11.91
CA ALA A 356 -0.34 16.36 12.73
C ALA A 356 0.39 15.09 12.26
N ALA A 357 -0.35 14.05 11.84
CA ALA A 357 0.20 12.83 11.26
C ALA A 357 0.91 13.11 9.92
N LEU A 358 0.33 13.90 9.04
CA LEU A 358 0.96 14.31 7.77
C LEU A 358 2.23 15.15 8.02
N GLN A 359 2.21 16.07 8.97
CA GLN A 359 3.41 16.82 9.39
C GLN A 359 4.48 15.89 9.98
N TRP A 360 4.08 14.85 10.73
CA TRP A 360 5.00 13.81 11.18
C TRP A 360 5.61 13.07 10.00
N VAL A 361 4.83 12.69 8.98
CA VAL A 361 5.32 12.05 7.75
C VAL A 361 6.35 12.94 7.04
N GLN A 362 6.07 14.24 6.88
CA GLN A 362 7.01 15.18 6.27
C GLN A 362 8.36 15.19 7.00
N ARG A 363 8.35 15.10 8.32
CA ARG A 363 9.54 15.20 9.18
C ARG A 363 10.33 13.88 9.28
N GLU A 364 9.61 12.73 9.36
CA GLU A 364 10.20 11.47 9.82
C GLU A 364 10.30 10.38 8.76
N ILE A 365 9.47 10.41 7.70
CA ILE A 365 9.33 9.25 6.81
C ILE A 365 10.61 8.91 6.03
N GLY A 366 11.50 9.89 5.83
CA GLY A 366 12.83 9.69 5.27
C GLY A 366 13.68 8.69 6.07
N ASN A 367 13.53 8.66 7.40
CA ASN A 367 14.20 7.71 8.30
C ASN A 367 13.73 6.27 8.06
N PHE A 368 12.53 6.09 7.53
CA PHE A 368 11.95 4.81 7.14
C PHE A 368 12.13 4.51 5.64
N GLY A 369 12.85 5.36 4.91
CA GLY A 369 13.16 5.20 3.49
C GLY A 369 12.07 5.68 2.54
N GLY A 370 11.06 6.39 3.03
CA GLY A 370 10.03 7.05 2.23
C GLY A 370 10.49 8.41 1.69
N ASN A 371 9.78 8.91 0.69
CA ASN A 371 9.98 10.23 0.10
C ASN A 371 8.86 11.18 0.54
N ALA A 372 9.18 12.12 1.42
CA ALA A 372 8.24 13.14 1.89
C ALA A 372 7.69 14.04 0.75
N GLY A 373 8.44 14.20 -0.35
CA GLY A 373 8.00 14.89 -1.57
C GLY A 373 7.11 14.04 -2.50
N ASN A 374 6.76 12.80 -2.12
CA ASN A 374 5.90 11.92 -2.91
C ASN A 374 4.92 11.15 -2.01
N VAL A 375 4.00 11.88 -1.38
CA VAL A 375 2.98 11.39 -0.45
C VAL A 375 1.63 11.29 -1.14
N THR A 376 1.00 10.13 -1.08
CA THR A 376 -0.39 9.92 -1.47
C THR A 376 -1.23 9.77 -0.21
N LEU A 377 -2.17 10.67 0.02
CA LEU A 377 -3.16 10.55 1.08
C LEU A 377 -4.27 9.61 0.59
N SER A 378 -4.54 8.55 1.32
CA SER A 378 -5.56 7.57 0.96
C SER A 378 -6.47 7.25 2.13
N GLY A 379 -7.70 6.87 1.86
CA GLY A 379 -8.63 6.48 2.89
C GLY A 379 -9.73 5.57 2.37
N PHE A 380 -10.35 4.84 3.30
CA PHE A 380 -11.47 3.96 3.02
C PHE A 380 -12.69 4.43 3.79
N SER A 381 -13.89 4.47 3.14
CA SER A 381 -15.15 4.81 3.80
C SER A 381 -15.08 6.22 4.45
N ALA A 382 -15.36 6.36 5.74
CA ALA A 382 -15.16 7.59 6.47
C ALA A 382 -13.74 8.16 6.36
N GLY A 383 -12.70 7.28 6.31
CA GLY A 383 -11.34 7.72 6.01
C GLY A 383 -11.20 8.36 4.64
N ALA A 384 -11.95 7.90 3.63
CA ALA A 384 -11.98 8.53 2.31
C ALA A 384 -12.71 9.89 2.34
N ARG A 385 -13.78 10.04 3.13
CA ARG A 385 -14.38 11.37 3.38
C ARG A 385 -13.37 12.32 4.04
N ASN A 386 -12.63 11.84 5.05
CA ASN A 386 -11.57 12.64 5.68
C ASN A 386 -10.49 13.05 4.67
N VAL A 387 -10.16 12.20 3.71
CA VAL A 387 -9.27 12.54 2.58
C VAL A 387 -9.84 13.68 1.76
N MET A 388 -11.15 13.65 1.43
CA MET A 388 -11.80 14.72 0.68
C MET A 388 -11.87 16.03 1.48
N PHE A 389 -12.12 15.97 2.80
CA PHE A 389 -11.99 17.15 3.68
C PHE A 389 -10.57 17.73 3.66
N CYS A 390 -9.54 16.86 3.67
CA CYS A 390 -8.16 17.32 3.54
C CYS A 390 -7.88 17.99 2.19
N MET A 391 -8.57 17.58 1.11
CA MET A 391 -8.41 18.23 -0.21
C MET A 391 -8.86 19.69 -0.20
N ILE A 392 -9.96 20.01 0.49
CA ILE A 392 -10.47 21.38 0.56
C ILE A 392 -9.89 22.20 1.71
N SER A 393 -9.19 21.56 2.65
CA SER A 393 -8.61 22.24 3.80
C SER A 393 -7.36 23.05 3.43
N PRO A 394 -7.34 24.38 3.69
CA PRO A 394 -6.14 25.19 3.50
C PRO A 394 -4.99 24.78 4.44
N GLN A 395 -5.31 24.14 5.58
CA GLN A 395 -4.37 23.67 6.58
C GLN A 395 -3.49 22.48 6.08
N MET A 396 -3.92 21.81 5.00
CA MET A 396 -3.27 20.63 4.44
C MET A 396 -2.34 20.92 3.26
N LYS A 397 -2.22 22.20 2.87
CA LYS A 397 -1.45 22.61 1.69
C LYS A 397 -0.01 22.11 1.73
N GLY A 398 0.39 21.37 0.70
CA GLY A 398 1.76 20.84 0.55
C GLY A 398 2.09 19.62 1.40
N LEU A 399 1.16 19.07 2.19
CA LEU A 399 1.39 17.89 3.02
C LEU A 399 1.21 16.57 2.27
N PHE A 400 0.52 16.59 1.13
CA PHE A 400 0.35 15.45 0.23
C PHE A 400 0.35 15.90 -1.24
N HIS A 401 0.52 14.96 -2.17
CA HIS A 401 0.76 15.21 -3.59
C HIS A 401 -0.20 14.44 -4.50
N LYS A 402 -0.95 13.50 -3.95
CA LYS A 402 -1.94 12.65 -4.62
C LYS A 402 -2.99 12.18 -3.62
N VAL A 403 -4.16 11.78 -4.12
CA VAL A 403 -5.27 11.30 -3.31
C VAL A 403 -5.83 9.99 -3.86
N ILE A 404 -6.24 9.08 -2.96
CA ILE A 404 -7.07 7.91 -3.28
C ILE A 404 -8.22 7.84 -2.28
N ALA A 405 -9.45 7.97 -2.77
CA ALA A 405 -10.67 7.83 -1.97
C ALA A 405 -11.38 6.50 -2.32
N PHE A 406 -11.30 5.53 -1.41
CA PHE A 406 -11.98 4.25 -1.54
C PHE A 406 -13.35 4.35 -0.85
N SER A 407 -14.44 4.38 -1.63
CA SER A 407 -15.82 4.39 -1.13
C SER A 407 -16.12 5.55 -0.16
N GLY A 408 -15.86 6.80 -0.57
CA GLY A 408 -16.13 8.00 0.21
C GLY A 408 -16.50 9.19 -0.67
N GLY A 409 -17.52 9.95 -0.28
CA GLY A 409 -18.05 11.11 -1.00
C GLY A 409 -17.67 12.46 -0.40
N CYS A 410 -18.25 13.52 -0.96
CA CYS A 410 -18.03 14.93 -0.61
C CYS A 410 -19.28 15.49 0.09
N GLN A 411 -19.25 15.61 1.42
CA GLN A 411 -20.32 16.19 2.21
C GLN A 411 -19.76 16.80 3.47
N THR A 412 -20.14 18.06 3.76
CA THR A 412 -19.78 18.79 4.97
C THR A 412 -21.00 19.12 5.80
N CYS A 413 -20.79 19.65 7.00
CA CYS A 413 -21.84 20.09 7.91
C CYS A 413 -21.59 21.53 8.37
N THR A 414 -22.65 22.21 8.81
CA THR A 414 -22.46 23.51 9.46
C THR A 414 -22.10 23.34 10.94
N PRO A 415 -21.44 24.31 11.56
CA PRO A 415 -21.21 24.33 13.00
C PRO A 415 -22.51 24.25 13.81
N GLU A 416 -23.61 24.85 13.32
CA GLU A 416 -24.94 24.85 13.94
C GLU A 416 -25.55 23.45 13.99
N GLN A 417 -25.45 22.67 12.89
CA GLN A 417 -25.84 21.25 12.88
C GLN A 417 -25.03 20.45 13.91
N GLY A 418 -23.76 20.82 14.10
CA GLY A 418 -22.89 20.23 15.12
C GLY A 418 -23.35 20.55 16.54
N GLU A 419 -23.71 21.79 16.79
CA GLU A 419 -24.24 22.28 18.08
C GLU A 419 -25.54 21.54 18.44
N GLU A 420 -26.57 21.58 17.57
CA GLU A 420 -27.84 20.90 17.78
C GLU A 420 -27.65 19.40 18.07
N SER A 421 -26.75 18.73 17.31
CA SER A 421 -26.44 17.34 17.54
C SER A 421 -25.76 17.11 18.89
N SER A 422 -24.79 17.93 19.26
CA SER A 422 -24.04 17.80 20.51
C SER A 422 -24.93 18.02 21.74
N GLU A 423 -25.81 19.02 21.72
CA GLU A 423 -26.84 19.25 22.74
C GLU A 423 -27.78 18.07 22.89
N SER A 424 -28.33 17.58 21.76
CA SER A 424 -29.24 16.43 21.73
C SER A 424 -28.57 15.16 22.32
N LYS A 425 -27.28 14.93 22.05
CA LYS A 425 -26.53 13.80 22.60
C LYS A 425 -26.18 14.01 24.08
N LEU A 426 -25.77 15.21 24.47
CA LEU A 426 -25.52 15.52 25.88
C LEU A 426 -26.81 15.36 26.70
N ALA A 427 -27.97 15.86 26.22
CA ALA A 427 -29.27 15.65 26.87
C ALA A 427 -29.59 14.17 27.08
N THR A 428 -29.30 13.31 26.06
CA THR A 428 -29.47 11.85 26.20
C THR A 428 -28.57 11.28 27.29
N VAL A 429 -27.33 11.73 27.43
CA VAL A 429 -26.42 11.31 28.50
C VAL A 429 -26.95 11.72 29.88
N LEU A 430 -27.45 12.95 30.02
CA LEU A 430 -28.01 13.44 31.28
C LEU A 430 -29.26 12.66 31.71
N VAL A 431 -30.11 12.25 30.76
CA VAL A 431 -31.25 11.36 31.04
C VAL A 431 -30.76 9.97 31.47
N ASN A 432 -29.78 9.40 30.77
CA ASN A 432 -29.22 8.10 31.12
C ASN A 432 -28.53 8.09 32.51
N ARG A 433 -27.98 9.22 32.94
CA ARG A 433 -27.47 9.43 34.30
C ARG A 433 -28.56 9.57 35.35
N GLY A 434 -29.85 9.72 34.95
CA GLY A 434 -30.95 9.99 35.84
C GLY A 434 -30.98 11.44 36.34
N THR A 435 -30.19 12.37 35.76
CA THR A 435 -30.15 13.80 36.15
C THR A 435 -31.43 14.50 35.73
N TYR A 436 -32.01 14.08 34.57
CA TYR A 436 -33.28 14.60 34.06
C TYR A 436 -34.23 13.45 33.71
N ALA A 437 -35.53 13.65 33.92
CA ALA A 437 -36.54 12.64 33.62
C ALA A 437 -36.79 12.47 32.11
N THR A 438 -36.68 13.57 31.34
CA THR A 438 -36.90 13.55 29.89
C THR A 438 -35.81 14.30 29.14
N LYS A 439 -35.69 13.98 27.87
CA LYS A 439 -34.72 14.61 26.98
C LYS A 439 -35.05 16.09 26.76
N GLU A 440 -36.33 16.43 26.67
CA GLU A 440 -36.81 17.81 26.49
C GLU A 440 -36.41 18.69 27.67
N ALA A 441 -36.57 18.18 28.92
CA ALA A 441 -36.13 18.88 30.13
C ALA A 441 -34.62 19.10 30.16
N ALA A 442 -33.84 18.09 29.77
CA ALA A 442 -32.38 18.19 29.67
C ALA A 442 -31.95 19.19 28.58
N LEU A 443 -32.58 19.16 27.40
CA LEU A 443 -32.32 20.14 26.32
C LEU A 443 -32.62 21.58 26.76
N LYS A 444 -33.76 21.80 27.36
CA LYS A 444 -34.12 23.13 27.88
C LYS A 444 -33.09 23.67 28.86
N TYR A 445 -32.56 22.80 29.74
CA TYR A 445 -31.47 23.18 30.64
C TYR A 445 -30.20 23.54 29.89
N ILE A 446 -29.75 22.66 28.95
CA ILE A 446 -28.53 22.88 28.17
C ILE A 446 -28.59 24.22 27.42
N GLN A 447 -29.73 24.52 26.78
CA GLN A 447 -29.93 25.74 26.00
C GLN A 447 -30.08 27.01 26.85
N SER A 448 -30.38 26.87 28.16
CA SER A 448 -30.50 28.00 29.08
C SER A 448 -29.26 28.25 29.95
N ALA A 449 -28.37 27.29 30.06
CA ALA A 449 -27.16 27.36 30.86
C ALA A 449 -26.05 28.18 30.16
N ASP A 450 -25.16 28.78 30.93
CA ASP A 450 -24.01 29.47 30.39
C ASP A 450 -22.95 28.49 29.83
N ASN A 451 -22.10 28.96 28.93
CA ASN A 451 -21.08 28.18 28.25
C ASN A 451 -20.05 27.54 29.21
N ALA A 452 -19.77 28.13 30.36
CA ALA A 452 -18.84 27.55 31.34
C ALA A 452 -19.44 26.29 31.95
N THR A 453 -20.72 26.36 32.38
CA THR A 453 -21.49 25.24 32.90
C THR A 453 -21.57 24.08 31.89
N ILE A 454 -21.89 24.38 30.63
CA ILE A 454 -21.97 23.36 29.58
C ILE A 454 -20.60 22.73 29.27
N ARG A 455 -19.55 23.56 29.26
CA ARG A 455 -18.18 23.05 29.11
C ARG A 455 -17.79 22.06 30.23
N ASP A 456 -18.08 22.42 31.45
CA ASP A 456 -17.80 21.55 32.61
C ASP A 456 -18.60 20.25 32.54
N LEU A 457 -19.83 20.27 32.02
CA LEU A 457 -20.60 19.05 31.74
C LEU A 457 -19.91 18.19 30.70
N PHE A 458 -19.47 18.75 29.57
CA PHE A 458 -18.72 17.97 28.56
C PHE A 458 -17.45 17.33 29.14
N TYR A 459 -16.65 18.08 29.90
CA TYR A 459 -15.42 17.54 30.52
C TYR A 459 -15.72 16.54 31.65
N SER A 460 -16.91 16.57 32.24
CA SER A 460 -17.36 15.58 33.24
C SER A 460 -17.72 14.22 32.64
N LEU A 461 -17.86 14.13 31.31
CA LEU A 461 -18.24 12.89 30.65
C LEU A 461 -17.12 11.85 30.76
N THR A 462 -17.49 10.62 31.09
CA THR A 462 -16.58 9.48 31.05
C THR A 462 -16.19 9.13 29.61
N THR A 463 -15.08 8.44 29.43
CA THR A 463 -14.66 7.93 28.10
C THR A 463 -15.78 7.11 27.44
N ALA A 464 -16.48 6.28 28.22
CA ALA A 464 -17.58 5.46 27.70
C ALA A 464 -18.76 6.29 27.19
N GLU A 465 -19.15 7.33 27.90
CA GLU A 465 -20.25 8.22 27.51
C GLU A 465 -19.91 8.94 26.21
N VAL A 466 -18.72 9.56 26.09
CA VAL A 466 -18.29 10.24 24.86
C VAL A 466 -18.18 9.25 23.70
N ALA A 467 -17.60 8.07 23.90
CA ALA A 467 -17.45 7.04 22.87
C ALA A 467 -18.79 6.56 22.30
N ASN A 468 -19.84 6.54 23.12
CA ASN A 468 -21.15 6.03 22.72
C ASN A 468 -22.11 7.13 22.18
N MET A 469 -21.76 8.41 22.21
CA MET A 469 -22.63 9.52 21.77
C MET A 469 -23.19 9.31 20.35
N TYR A 470 -22.37 8.84 19.40
CA TYR A 470 -22.75 8.63 18.00
C TYR A 470 -22.91 7.17 17.59
N ARG A 471 -23.00 6.22 18.51
CA ARG A 471 -23.05 4.79 18.25
C ARG A 471 -24.15 4.37 17.24
N SER A 472 -25.37 4.82 17.44
CA SER A 472 -26.50 4.44 16.59
C SER A 472 -26.36 4.95 15.16
N SER A 473 -25.86 6.17 14.99
CA SER A 473 -25.61 6.76 13.67
C SER A 473 -24.52 6.02 12.90
N ALA A 474 -23.44 5.64 13.58
CA ALA A 474 -22.35 4.89 12.96
C ALA A 474 -22.75 3.54 12.41
N LEU A 475 -23.57 2.79 13.17
CA LEU A 475 -24.03 1.44 12.77
C LEU A 475 -24.92 1.46 11.53
N ARG A 476 -25.66 2.56 11.29
CA ARG A 476 -26.62 2.67 10.20
C ARG A 476 -26.14 3.53 9.04
N LEU A 477 -24.93 4.06 9.05
CA LEU A 477 -24.48 5.15 8.17
C LEU A 477 -25.46 6.33 8.16
N ASN A 478 -26.18 6.50 9.24
CA ASN A 478 -27.00 7.70 9.41
C ASN A 478 -26.07 8.87 9.61
N PHE A 479 -26.50 9.98 9.07
CA PHE A 479 -25.81 11.24 9.22
C PHE A 479 -25.58 11.56 10.70
N PHE A 480 -24.33 11.80 11.09
CA PHE A 480 -23.98 12.60 12.26
C PHE A 480 -23.00 13.67 11.81
N PRO A 481 -23.08 14.87 12.40
CA PRO A 481 -22.29 15.99 11.93
C PRO A 481 -20.78 15.72 12.02
N GLN A 482 -20.09 15.90 10.90
CA GLN A 482 -18.64 15.74 10.78
C GLN A 482 -18.14 16.56 9.58
N GLY A 483 -16.95 17.13 9.70
CA GLY A 483 -16.43 18.02 8.67
C GLY A 483 -17.15 19.37 8.69
N PHE A 484 -17.02 20.09 9.81
CA PHE A 484 -17.70 21.38 10.00
C PHE A 484 -17.09 22.48 9.14
N ASN A 485 -17.94 23.24 8.44
CA ASN A 485 -17.57 24.42 7.65
C ASN A 485 -17.23 25.61 8.57
N ASP A 486 -16.19 25.46 9.39
CA ASP A 486 -15.79 26.40 10.42
C ASP A 486 -15.05 27.65 9.87
N GLY A 487 -14.62 27.60 8.61
CA GLY A 487 -13.85 28.66 7.95
C GLY A 487 -12.36 28.67 8.27
N THR A 488 -11.87 27.76 9.12
CA THR A 488 -10.45 27.65 9.52
C THR A 488 -9.83 26.32 9.06
N VAL A 489 -10.43 25.19 9.46
CA VAL A 489 -10.00 23.85 9.06
C VAL A 489 -10.68 23.44 7.76
N ILE A 490 -11.97 23.68 7.64
CA ILE A 490 -12.75 23.55 6.41
C ILE A 490 -13.30 24.92 6.02
N PRO A 491 -13.19 25.34 4.74
CA PRO A 491 -13.77 26.58 4.26
C PRO A 491 -15.28 26.67 4.56
N LYS A 492 -15.79 27.87 4.78
CA LYS A 492 -17.24 28.11 5.02
C LYS A 492 -18.11 27.62 3.85
N GLU A 493 -17.58 27.72 2.67
CA GLU A 493 -18.23 27.30 1.42
C GLU A 493 -18.22 25.76 1.24
N GLY A 494 -17.58 25.00 2.15
CA GLY A 494 -17.46 23.56 2.01
C GLY A 494 -16.81 23.15 0.71
N PHE A 495 -17.34 22.13 0.04
CA PHE A 495 -16.80 21.63 -1.22
C PHE A 495 -17.00 22.56 -2.43
N SER A 496 -17.86 23.58 -2.36
CA SER A 496 -18.04 24.55 -3.46
C SER A 496 -16.79 25.39 -3.75
N VAL A 497 -15.81 25.44 -2.83
CA VAL A 497 -14.48 26.03 -3.09
C VAL A 497 -13.73 25.39 -4.25
N ILE A 498 -14.10 24.17 -4.65
CA ILE A 498 -13.46 23.46 -5.78
C ILE A 498 -13.68 24.23 -7.08
N ALA A 499 -14.90 24.72 -7.33
CA ALA A 499 -15.23 25.51 -8.51
C ALA A 499 -14.37 26.78 -8.64
N SER A 500 -14.00 27.41 -7.53
CA SER A 500 -13.10 28.57 -7.50
C SER A 500 -11.61 28.20 -7.55
N GLY A 501 -11.26 26.92 -7.49
CA GLY A 501 -9.89 26.40 -7.48
C GLY A 501 -9.13 26.58 -6.15
N ASN A 502 -9.82 26.93 -5.05
CA ASN A 502 -9.24 27.14 -3.73
C ASN A 502 -9.15 25.83 -2.92
N TYR A 503 -8.51 24.81 -3.50
CA TYR A 503 -8.30 23.52 -2.87
C TYR A 503 -6.90 22.94 -3.21
N ASN A 504 -6.53 21.83 -2.61
CA ASN A 504 -5.27 21.14 -2.88
C ASN A 504 -5.38 20.34 -4.19
N ARG A 505 -5.03 20.97 -5.34
CA ARG A 505 -5.09 20.38 -6.69
C ARG A 505 -4.05 19.29 -6.84
N VAL A 506 -4.46 18.04 -6.76
CA VAL A 506 -3.60 16.87 -6.89
C VAL A 506 -4.31 15.78 -7.71
N PRO A 507 -3.59 14.84 -8.36
CA PRO A 507 -4.20 13.69 -9.00
C PRO A 507 -5.02 12.84 -8.03
N VAL A 508 -6.18 12.32 -8.49
CA VAL A 508 -7.16 11.61 -7.66
C VAL A 508 -7.51 10.25 -8.27
N ILE A 509 -7.63 9.22 -7.43
CA ILE A 509 -8.38 7.99 -7.74
C ILE A 509 -9.62 7.95 -6.84
N LEU A 510 -10.79 7.78 -7.46
CA LEU A 510 -12.08 7.53 -6.81
C LEU A 510 -12.50 6.08 -7.04
N GLY A 511 -13.09 5.43 -6.06
CA GLY A 511 -13.53 4.06 -6.21
C GLY A 511 -14.77 3.70 -5.41
N SER A 512 -15.52 2.70 -5.91
CA SER A 512 -16.68 2.10 -5.25
C SER A 512 -16.73 0.60 -5.49
N ASP A 513 -17.25 -0.13 -4.53
CA ASP A 513 -17.62 -1.53 -4.66
C ASP A 513 -19.10 -1.59 -5.15
N VAL A 514 -19.46 -2.45 -6.12
CA VAL A 514 -20.78 -2.35 -6.78
C VAL A 514 -21.97 -2.81 -5.96
N THR A 515 -21.75 -3.47 -4.82
CA THR A 515 -22.81 -3.84 -3.86
C THR A 515 -22.53 -3.23 -2.48
N GLU A 516 -22.12 -1.95 -2.46
CA GLU A 516 -21.76 -1.19 -1.27
C GLU A 516 -22.77 -1.35 -0.13
N PHE A 517 -24.07 -1.19 -0.45
CA PHE A 517 -25.14 -1.16 0.53
C PHE A 517 -25.41 -2.51 1.19
N SER A 518 -24.92 -3.62 0.65
CA SER A 518 -25.06 -4.95 1.26
C SER A 518 -24.51 -5.02 2.69
N SER A 519 -23.49 -4.21 3.00
CA SER A 519 -22.93 -4.07 4.36
C SER A 519 -23.84 -3.27 5.31
N PHE A 520 -24.82 -2.54 4.81
CA PHE A 520 -25.65 -1.58 5.55
C PHE A 520 -27.14 -1.89 5.51
N ALA A 521 -27.57 -2.84 4.69
CA ALA A 521 -28.94 -3.36 4.66
C ALA A 521 -29.17 -4.24 5.90
N MET A 522 -29.67 -3.63 6.99
CA MET A 522 -29.79 -4.32 8.26
C MET A 522 -31.04 -5.20 8.31
N LYS A 523 -30.85 -6.47 8.70
CA LYS A 523 -31.93 -7.44 8.85
C LYS A 523 -33.04 -6.94 9.78
N THR A 524 -32.69 -6.32 10.90
CA THR A 524 -33.65 -5.78 11.87
C THR A 524 -34.58 -4.75 11.26
N ASP A 525 -34.06 -3.81 10.46
CA ASP A 525 -34.85 -2.75 9.83
C ASP A 525 -35.91 -3.32 8.89
N ILE A 526 -35.55 -4.32 8.07
CA ILE A 526 -36.48 -4.98 7.16
C ILE A 526 -37.49 -5.78 7.94
N THR A 527 -37.09 -6.55 8.95
CA THR A 527 -38.00 -7.40 9.73
C THR A 527 -39.02 -6.57 10.51
N GLU A 528 -38.58 -5.44 11.09
CA GLU A 528 -39.46 -4.51 11.81
C GLU A 528 -40.43 -3.78 10.89
N ALA A 529 -40.08 -3.54 9.62
CA ALA A 529 -40.91 -2.86 8.64
C ALA A 529 -41.97 -3.82 8.00
N LEU A 530 -41.75 -5.15 8.05
CA LEU A 530 -42.68 -6.13 7.55
C LEU A 530 -43.84 -6.34 8.54
N SER A 531 -45.08 -6.31 8.03
CA SER A 531 -46.30 -6.58 8.77
C SER A 531 -47.12 -7.62 8.03
N ALA A 532 -48.19 -8.15 8.66
CA ALA A 532 -49.09 -9.09 8.04
C ALA A 532 -49.84 -8.54 6.81
N THR A 533 -49.87 -7.22 6.64
CA THR A 533 -50.51 -6.51 5.52
C THR A 533 -49.55 -6.11 4.41
N THR A 534 -48.21 -6.28 4.58
CA THR A 534 -47.26 -5.94 3.52
C THR A 534 -47.32 -6.96 2.38
N THR A 535 -47.23 -6.49 1.14
CA THR A 535 -47.32 -7.29 -0.09
C THR A 535 -45.96 -7.77 -0.60
N THR A 536 -44.92 -7.68 0.25
CA THR A 536 -43.52 -8.03 -0.11
C THR A 536 -42.89 -8.99 0.89
N THR A 537 -41.71 -9.52 0.56
CA THR A 537 -40.96 -10.47 1.37
C THR A 537 -39.64 -9.86 1.83
N TYR A 538 -39.07 -10.44 2.90
CA TYR A 538 -37.74 -10.09 3.37
C TYR A 538 -36.68 -10.13 2.26
N ASP A 539 -36.60 -11.22 1.50
CA ASP A 539 -35.61 -11.43 0.46
C ASP A 539 -35.72 -10.38 -0.66
N ARG A 540 -36.95 -10.06 -1.07
CA ARG A 540 -37.19 -9.05 -2.10
C ARG A 540 -36.77 -7.66 -1.65
N LEU A 541 -37.16 -7.25 -0.44
CA LEU A 541 -36.73 -5.96 0.12
C LEU A 541 -35.22 -5.88 0.29
N MET A 542 -34.57 -6.97 0.75
CA MET A 542 -33.10 -7.00 0.89
C MET A 542 -32.41 -6.82 -0.47
N GLN A 543 -32.91 -7.51 -1.52
CA GLN A 543 -32.34 -7.38 -2.87
C GLN A 543 -32.50 -5.96 -3.42
N LEU A 544 -33.70 -5.39 -3.31
CA LEU A 544 -33.96 -4.00 -3.73
C LEU A 544 -33.09 -2.99 -2.95
N ALA A 545 -32.98 -3.18 -1.62
CA ALA A 545 -32.17 -2.31 -0.79
C ALA A 545 -30.68 -2.37 -1.20
N ILE A 546 -30.14 -3.57 -1.42
CA ILE A 546 -28.74 -3.75 -1.87
C ILE A 546 -28.56 -3.12 -3.24
N GLN A 547 -29.44 -3.40 -4.20
CA GLN A 547 -29.35 -2.89 -5.56
C GLN A 547 -29.36 -1.35 -5.58
N TYR A 548 -30.45 -0.76 -5.14
CA TYR A 548 -30.66 0.69 -5.26
C TYR A 548 -29.83 1.51 -4.27
N GLY A 549 -29.66 1.03 -3.03
CA GLY A 549 -28.77 1.67 -2.08
C GLY A 549 -27.31 1.71 -2.55
N SER A 550 -26.87 0.68 -3.30
CA SER A 550 -25.52 0.66 -3.87
C SER A 550 -25.37 1.59 -5.07
N LEU A 551 -26.42 1.77 -5.88
CA LEU A 551 -26.40 2.73 -6.98
C LEU A 551 -26.28 4.16 -6.46
N PHE A 552 -27.11 4.56 -5.48
CA PHE A 552 -27.00 5.87 -4.81
C PHE A 552 -25.62 6.10 -4.18
N GLN A 553 -25.08 5.11 -3.46
CA GLN A 553 -23.74 5.22 -2.88
C GLN A 553 -22.64 5.35 -3.94
N SER A 554 -22.70 4.54 -5.01
CA SER A 554 -21.68 4.56 -6.06
C SER A 554 -21.69 5.89 -6.82
N GLU A 555 -22.87 6.43 -7.11
CA GLU A 555 -23.02 7.73 -7.74
C GLU A 555 -22.38 8.83 -6.87
N HIS A 556 -22.72 8.89 -5.59
CA HIS A 556 -22.17 9.85 -4.64
C HIS A 556 -20.63 9.75 -4.55
N TYR A 557 -20.07 8.53 -4.55
CA TYR A 557 -18.63 8.32 -4.40
C TYR A 557 -17.83 8.63 -5.68
N ILE A 558 -18.41 8.41 -6.85
CA ILE A 558 -17.74 8.49 -8.13
C ILE A 558 -18.24 9.67 -8.96
N GLU A 559 -19.46 9.60 -9.47
CA GLU A 559 -19.97 10.53 -10.46
C GLU A 559 -20.08 11.96 -9.91
N GLU A 560 -20.73 12.10 -8.79
CA GLU A 560 -20.90 13.39 -8.13
C GLU A 560 -19.55 13.99 -7.75
N THR A 561 -18.70 13.19 -7.09
CA THR A 561 -17.36 13.64 -6.65
C THR A 561 -16.46 13.99 -7.85
N ALA A 562 -16.45 13.19 -8.93
CA ALA A 562 -15.64 13.45 -10.10
C ALA A 562 -16.14 14.65 -10.90
N ASN A 563 -17.47 14.83 -11.02
CA ASN A 563 -18.07 15.99 -11.66
C ASN A 563 -17.79 17.27 -10.85
N LEU A 564 -17.85 17.21 -9.53
CA LEU A 564 -17.48 18.32 -8.65
C LEU A 564 -16.02 18.74 -8.88
N LEU A 565 -15.07 17.80 -8.91
CA LEU A 565 -13.67 18.10 -9.17
C LEU A 565 -13.46 18.68 -10.59
N SER A 566 -14.28 18.30 -11.56
CA SER A 566 -14.22 18.77 -12.95
C SER A 566 -14.77 20.18 -13.14
N GLN A 567 -15.41 20.80 -12.13
CA GLN A 567 -15.82 22.20 -12.17
C GLN A 567 -14.63 23.17 -12.21
N ASP A 568 -13.47 22.76 -11.67
CA ASP A 568 -12.23 23.50 -11.84
C ASP A 568 -11.57 23.14 -13.16
N ALA A 569 -11.51 24.07 -14.10
CA ALA A 569 -10.89 23.89 -15.40
C ALA A 569 -9.38 23.50 -15.34
N LEU A 570 -8.72 23.74 -14.22
CA LEU A 570 -7.31 23.41 -13.95
C LEU A 570 -7.13 22.19 -13.03
N HIS A 571 -8.18 21.40 -12.84
CA HIS A 571 -8.11 20.20 -12.01
C HIS A 571 -7.02 19.22 -12.48
N GLN A 572 -6.44 18.48 -11.56
CA GLN A 572 -5.50 17.41 -11.89
C GLN A 572 -6.25 16.14 -12.37
N PRO A 573 -5.58 15.18 -13.01
CA PRO A 573 -6.23 13.95 -13.47
C PRO A 573 -7.04 13.25 -12.41
N VAL A 574 -8.30 12.93 -12.72
CA VAL A 574 -9.21 12.12 -11.90
C VAL A 574 -9.39 10.78 -12.58
N TYR A 575 -9.21 9.70 -11.85
CA TYR A 575 -9.41 8.32 -12.28
C TYR A 575 -10.51 7.70 -11.44
N ALA A 576 -11.40 6.91 -12.05
CA ALA A 576 -12.49 6.26 -11.34
C ALA A 576 -12.49 4.75 -11.56
N TYR A 577 -12.92 3.96 -10.54
CA TYR A 577 -13.12 2.53 -10.70
C TYR A 577 -14.37 2.03 -9.99
N ARG A 578 -14.91 0.91 -10.50
CA ARG A 578 -15.86 0.05 -9.80
C ARG A 578 -15.30 -1.35 -9.63
N PHE A 579 -15.52 -1.93 -8.47
CA PHE A 579 -15.05 -3.28 -8.14
C PHE A 579 -16.22 -4.24 -8.12
N LEU A 580 -16.15 -5.33 -8.91
CA LEU A 580 -17.27 -6.22 -9.20
C LEU A 580 -17.10 -7.64 -8.67
N TRP A 581 -15.91 -8.02 -8.19
CA TRP A 581 -15.70 -9.40 -7.74
C TRP A 581 -16.62 -9.75 -6.57
N GLY A 582 -17.28 -10.89 -6.66
CA GLY A 582 -18.25 -11.37 -5.67
C GLY A 582 -19.69 -11.42 -6.20
N THR A 583 -20.02 -10.69 -7.27
CA THR A 583 -21.36 -10.62 -7.84
C THR A 583 -21.72 -11.79 -8.76
N ASP A 584 -20.77 -12.65 -9.12
CA ASP A 584 -20.98 -13.80 -9.98
C ASP A 584 -21.11 -15.10 -9.14
N PRO A 585 -22.29 -15.76 -9.12
CA PRO A 585 -22.52 -16.99 -8.36
C PRO A 585 -21.67 -18.17 -8.85
N ALA A 586 -21.18 -18.14 -10.09
CA ALA A 586 -20.25 -19.15 -10.60
C ALA A 586 -18.84 -19.01 -10.02
N VAL A 587 -18.48 -17.81 -9.56
CA VAL A 587 -17.16 -17.49 -8.97
C VAL A 587 -17.16 -17.70 -7.45
N THR A 588 -18.19 -17.23 -6.77
CA THR A 588 -18.38 -17.37 -5.31
C THR A 588 -19.39 -18.51 -5.02
N ASP A 589 -20.58 -18.17 -4.64
CA ASP A 589 -21.80 -18.99 -4.59
C ASP A 589 -23.05 -18.09 -4.65
N ALA A 590 -24.24 -18.68 -4.80
CA ALA A 590 -25.47 -17.91 -4.98
C ALA A 590 -25.80 -17.02 -3.77
N ALA A 591 -25.60 -17.52 -2.54
CA ALA A 591 -25.90 -16.74 -1.34
C ALA A 591 -24.94 -15.55 -1.19
N TYR A 592 -23.65 -15.78 -1.44
CA TYR A 592 -22.67 -14.68 -1.40
C TYR A 592 -22.95 -13.62 -2.47
N SER A 593 -23.17 -14.04 -3.72
CA SER A 593 -23.41 -13.11 -4.82
C SER A 593 -24.69 -12.28 -4.64
N THR A 594 -25.72 -12.84 -4.01
CA THR A 594 -27.00 -12.18 -3.78
C THR A 594 -26.97 -11.21 -2.59
N TYR A 595 -26.38 -11.63 -1.45
CA TYR A 595 -26.50 -10.88 -0.19
C TYR A 595 -25.23 -10.15 0.25
N VAL A 596 -24.10 -10.47 -0.36
CA VAL A 596 -22.80 -9.83 -0.06
C VAL A 596 -22.21 -9.17 -1.30
N GLY A 597 -21.91 -9.97 -2.32
CA GLY A 597 -21.34 -9.50 -3.58
C GLY A 597 -19.98 -8.81 -3.40
N ALA A 598 -19.79 -7.73 -4.11
CA ALA A 598 -18.71 -6.78 -3.93
C ALA A 598 -19.09 -5.76 -2.85
N ALA A 599 -19.20 -6.22 -1.60
CA ALA A 599 -19.63 -5.42 -0.45
C ALA A 599 -18.60 -4.32 -0.10
N HIS A 600 -19.06 -3.34 0.66
CA HIS A 600 -18.25 -2.22 1.14
C HIS A 600 -16.90 -2.64 1.74
N GLY A 601 -15.80 -2.37 1.06
CA GLY A 601 -14.43 -2.65 1.50
C GLY A 601 -13.79 -3.92 0.95
N VAL A 602 -14.47 -4.72 0.13
CA VAL A 602 -13.87 -5.90 -0.51
C VAL A 602 -12.72 -5.51 -1.41
N SER A 603 -12.85 -4.43 -2.20
CA SER A 603 -11.76 -3.89 -3.04
C SER A 603 -10.50 -3.55 -2.24
N LYS A 604 -10.64 -2.98 -1.06
CA LYS A 604 -9.54 -2.69 -0.13
C LYS A 604 -8.79 -3.97 0.27
N ASP A 605 -9.50 -5.06 0.55
CA ASP A 605 -8.90 -6.33 0.95
C ASP A 605 -8.14 -6.99 -0.21
N PHE A 606 -8.65 -6.86 -1.43
CA PHE A 606 -7.93 -7.24 -2.64
C PHE A 606 -6.65 -6.42 -2.80
N LEU A 607 -6.73 -5.10 -2.67
CA LEU A 607 -5.55 -4.23 -2.74
C LEU A 607 -4.47 -4.66 -1.71
N ARG A 608 -4.87 -4.95 -0.47
CA ARG A 608 -3.96 -5.43 0.58
C ARG A 608 -3.38 -6.82 0.31
N GLY A 609 -4.03 -7.62 -0.53
CA GLY A 609 -3.71 -9.03 -0.74
C GLY A 609 -4.02 -9.92 0.47
N SER A 610 -5.04 -9.55 1.25
CA SER A 610 -5.49 -10.25 2.45
C SER A 610 -7.00 -10.39 2.42
N TYR A 611 -7.46 -11.50 1.86
CA TYR A 611 -8.89 -11.80 1.75
C TYR A 611 -9.38 -12.46 3.04
N LYS A 612 -10.53 -12.02 3.51
CA LYS A 612 -11.33 -12.71 4.52
C LYS A 612 -12.70 -12.97 3.96
N ASN A 613 -13.30 -14.04 4.38
CA ASN A 613 -14.74 -14.22 4.20
C ASN A 613 -15.42 -13.49 5.36
N GLU A 614 -16.04 -12.36 5.07
CA GLU A 614 -16.69 -11.52 6.07
C GLU A 614 -18.00 -12.16 6.61
N ASN A 615 -18.58 -13.10 5.85
CA ASN A 615 -19.81 -13.81 6.21
C ASN A 615 -19.66 -15.34 6.02
N PRO A 616 -18.82 -16.01 6.82
CA PRO A 616 -18.60 -17.45 6.66
C PRO A 616 -19.81 -18.32 7.01
N GLU A 617 -20.74 -17.82 7.81
CA GLU A 617 -21.99 -18.52 8.15
C GLU A 617 -22.96 -18.52 6.97
N LEU A 618 -23.06 -17.41 6.24
CA LEU A 618 -23.91 -17.29 5.07
C LEU A 618 -23.32 -18.04 3.86
N SER A 619 -22.02 -17.93 3.65
CA SER A 619 -21.33 -18.51 2.50
C SER A 619 -19.92 -18.97 2.89
N PRO A 620 -19.77 -20.21 3.40
CA PRO A 620 -18.46 -20.73 3.82
C PRO A 620 -17.49 -20.87 2.64
N ASN A 621 -17.98 -20.95 1.41
CA ASN A 621 -17.21 -21.24 0.20
C ASN A 621 -16.91 -20.00 -0.67
N ALA A 622 -17.24 -18.78 -0.24
CA ALA A 622 -16.97 -17.58 -1.02
C ALA A 622 -15.47 -17.41 -1.37
N ILE A 623 -14.59 -17.71 -0.41
CA ILE A 623 -13.13 -17.70 -0.58
C ILE A 623 -12.63 -19.15 -0.63
N ARG A 624 -12.49 -19.71 -1.83
CA ARG A 624 -12.14 -21.13 -2.05
C ARG A 624 -10.92 -21.31 -2.96
N THR A 625 -10.44 -22.55 -3.06
CA THR A 625 -9.26 -22.89 -3.88
C THR A 625 -9.51 -22.63 -5.36
N GLU A 626 -10.71 -22.92 -5.85
CA GLU A 626 -11.12 -22.84 -7.25
C GLU A 626 -11.05 -21.41 -7.78
N ASN A 627 -11.41 -20.40 -6.96
CA ASN A 627 -11.34 -18.99 -7.36
C ASN A 627 -10.04 -18.28 -6.94
N LYS A 628 -9.07 -19.02 -6.39
CA LYS A 628 -7.79 -18.47 -5.91
C LYS A 628 -6.96 -17.85 -7.04
N ALA A 629 -6.98 -18.43 -8.24
CA ALA A 629 -6.18 -17.95 -9.37
C ALA A 629 -6.65 -16.56 -9.81
N GLY A 630 -7.95 -16.40 -10.07
CA GLY A 630 -8.54 -15.11 -10.47
C GLY A 630 -8.35 -14.04 -9.40
N ARG A 631 -8.60 -14.34 -8.11
CA ARG A 631 -8.38 -13.41 -7.01
C ARG A 631 -6.93 -12.93 -6.92
N LYS A 632 -5.94 -13.82 -7.05
CA LYS A 632 -4.53 -13.44 -7.02
C LYS A 632 -4.13 -12.56 -8.20
N GLU A 633 -4.64 -12.88 -9.40
CA GLU A 633 -4.35 -12.07 -10.57
C GLU A 633 -4.99 -10.68 -10.44
N LEU A 634 -6.26 -10.59 -9.99
CA LEU A 634 -6.94 -9.31 -9.74
C LEU A 634 -6.19 -8.46 -8.71
N THR A 635 -5.78 -9.06 -7.59
CA THR A 635 -4.92 -8.40 -6.60
C THR A 635 -3.65 -7.83 -7.25
N SER A 636 -2.96 -8.65 -8.06
CA SER A 636 -1.72 -8.21 -8.73
C SER A 636 -1.96 -7.05 -9.69
N ILE A 637 -3.07 -7.06 -10.44
CA ILE A 637 -3.45 -5.99 -11.35
C ILE A 637 -3.73 -4.69 -10.59
N MET A 638 -4.57 -4.75 -9.56
CA MET A 638 -4.88 -3.58 -8.73
C MET A 638 -3.63 -2.99 -8.06
N GLN A 639 -2.77 -3.85 -7.49
CA GLN A 639 -1.51 -3.43 -6.87
C GLN A 639 -0.54 -2.77 -7.85
N LYS A 640 -0.52 -3.20 -9.11
CA LYS A 640 0.28 -2.57 -10.17
C LYS A 640 -0.24 -1.17 -10.52
N TYR A 641 -1.54 -1.03 -10.76
CA TYR A 641 -2.14 0.27 -11.06
C TYR A 641 -1.94 1.27 -9.91
N VAL A 642 -2.29 0.86 -8.68
CA VAL A 642 -2.12 1.73 -7.52
C VAL A 642 -0.64 2.02 -7.25
N GLY A 643 0.24 1.04 -7.37
CA GLY A 643 1.69 1.23 -7.22
C GLY A 643 2.28 2.23 -8.24
N ALA A 644 1.81 2.21 -9.50
CA ALA A 644 2.20 3.20 -10.50
C ALA A 644 1.69 4.60 -10.12
N PHE A 645 0.43 4.71 -9.69
CA PHE A 645 -0.14 5.97 -9.23
C PHE A 645 0.61 6.55 -8.02
N LEU A 646 0.96 5.72 -7.04
CA LEU A 646 1.79 6.14 -5.91
C LEU A 646 3.14 6.71 -6.39
N SER A 647 3.73 6.13 -7.42
CA SER A 647 5.04 6.52 -7.91
C SER A 647 5.03 7.85 -8.68
N ASN A 648 4.07 8.05 -9.59
CA ASN A 648 4.12 9.14 -10.57
C ASN A 648 2.79 9.90 -10.82
N GLY A 649 1.70 9.55 -10.11
CA GLY A 649 0.38 10.20 -10.27
C GLY A 649 -0.46 9.68 -11.44
N SER A 650 0.03 8.68 -12.17
CA SER A 650 -0.74 7.97 -13.21
C SER A 650 -0.82 6.49 -12.87
N PRO A 651 -2.00 5.83 -12.94
CA PRO A 651 -2.12 4.40 -12.69
C PRO A 651 -1.59 3.55 -13.86
N ASN A 652 -1.30 4.13 -15.02
CA ASN A 652 -1.02 3.41 -16.24
C ASN A 652 0.31 2.64 -16.20
N VAL A 653 0.25 1.35 -16.57
CA VAL A 653 1.36 0.39 -16.56
C VAL A 653 1.45 -0.32 -17.90
N THR A 654 2.66 -0.44 -18.44
CA THR A 654 2.90 -1.19 -19.69
C THR A 654 2.43 -2.65 -19.55
N GLY A 655 1.63 -3.11 -20.50
CA GLY A 655 1.09 -4.47 -20.54
C GLY A 655 -0.22 -4.67 -19.78
N LEU A 656 -0.80 -3.60 -19.23
CA LEU A 656 -2.17 -3.54 -18.72
C LEU A 656 -3.01 -2.60 -19.61
N ASN A 657 -4.34 -2.70 -19.51
CA ASN A 657 -5.24 -1.78 -20.22
C ASN A 657 -5.03 -0.34 -19.73
N THR A 658 -5.15 0.62 -20.62
CA THR A 658 -5.05 2.04 -20.26
C THR A 658 -6.23 2.44 -19.38
N TRP A 659 -5.94 3.02 -18.22
CA TRP A 659 -6.95 3.62 -17.35
C TRP A 659 -7.08 5.09 -17.75
N SER A 660 -8.19 5.42 -18.42
CA SER A 660 -8.49 6.78 -18.88
C SER A 660 -8.91 7.67 -17.72
N THR A 661 -8.64 8.96 -17.83
CA THR A 661 -9.13 9.96 -16.87
C THR A 661 -10.64 10.15 -17.00
N TRP A 662 -11.25 10.68 -15.95
CA TRP A 662 -12.65 11.06 -15.93
C TRP A 662 -13.00 12.05 -17.06
N ASN A 663 -14.16 11.85 -17.66
CA ASN A 663 -14.77 12.74 -18.63
C ASN A 663 -16.30 12.62 -18.48
N ALA A 664 -16.98 13.70 -18.16
CA ALA A 664 -18.42 13.71 -17.91
C ALA A 664 -19.27 13.41 -19.17
N ALA A 665 -18.71 13.47 -20.40
CA ALA A 665 -19.45 13.22 -21.62
C ALA A 665 -20.00 11.78 -21.69
N ALA A 666 -21.25 11.62 -22.14
CA ALA A 666 -21.89 10.32 -22.33
C ALA A 666 -21.13 9.47 -23.35
N GLY A 667 -21.17 8.15 -23.20
CA GLY A 667 -20.53 7.18 -24.11
C GLY A 667 -19.00 7.12 -24.07
N VAL A 668 -18.32 8.01 -23.32
CA VAL A 668 -16.86 7.99 -23.19
C VAL A 668 -16.46 7.05 -22.06
N ASN A 669 -15.49 6.17 -22.33
CA ASN A 669 -14.91 5.27 -21.33
C ASN A 669 -14.17 6.06 -20.23
N LYS A 670 -14.61 5.95 -18.99
CA LYS A 670 -14.14 6.77 -17.87
C LYS A 670 -13.99 6.02 -16.54
N ILE A 671 -14.59 4.84 -16.40
CA ILE A 671 -14.58 4.05 -15.17
C ILE A 671 -13.90 2.71 -15.44
N MET A 672 -12.88 2.37 -14.67
CA MET A 672 -12.21 1.06 -14.72
C MET A 672 -13.01 0.03 -13.95
N LEU A 673 -13.46 -1.03 -14.60
CA LEU A 673 -14.13 -2.15 -13.97
C LEU A 673 -13.11 -3.23 -13.58
N PHE A 674 -12.98 -3.49 -12.29
CA PHE A 674 -12.13 -4.57 -11.76
C PHE A 674 -12.99 -5.80 -11.44
N ASN A 675 -12.72 -6.93 -12.10
CA ASN A 675 -13.42 -8.19 -11.85
C ASN A 675 -12.50 -9.39 -12.04
N ALA A 676 -12.94 -10.55 -11.61
CA ALA A 676 -12.26 -11.81 -11.94
C ALA A 676 -13.27 -12.97 -11.98
N THR A 677 -13.10 -13.83 -12.97
CA THR A 677 -13.63 -15.19 -12.95
C THR A 677 -12.85 -16.04 -11.94
N ALA A 678 -13.21 -17.28 -11.76
CA ALA A 678 -12.46 -18.21 -10.91
C ALA A 678 -10.96 -18.32 -11.31
N LYS A 679 -10.64 -18.17 -12.60
CA LYS A 679 -9.31 -18.43 -13.15
C LYS A 679 -8.58 -17.19 -13.61
N LYS A 680 -9.27 -16.15 -14.09
CA LYS A 680 -8.66 -14.99 -14.76
C LYS A 680 -9.30 -13.67 -14.31
N ALA A 681 -8.47 -12.66 -14.10
CA ALA A 681 -8.91 -11.31 -13.81
C ALA A 681 -9.14 -10.48 -15.07
N SER A 682 -9.96 -9.44 -14.93
CA SER A 682 -10.17 -8.41 -15.94
C SER A 682 -10.09 -7.02 -15.30
N ALA A 683 -9.59 -6.07 -16.07
CA ALA A 683 -9.62 -4.65 -15.79
C ALA A 683 -9.96 -3.95 -17.11
N VAL A 684 -11.19 -3.49 -17.27
CA VAL A 684 -11.71 -2.95 -18.53
C VAL A 684 -12.40 -1.62 -18.31
N MET A 685 -12.25 -0.70 -19.25
CA MET A 685 -12.89 0.61 -19.18
C MET A 685 -14.37 0.54 -19.56
N SER A 686 -15.20 1.32 -18.87
CA SER A 686 -16.65 1.43 -19.08
C SER A 686 -17.09 2.89 -19.21
N PRO A 687 -18.07 3.18 -20.08
CA PRO A 687 -18.71 4.49 -20.15
C PRO A 687 -19.90 4.64 -19.19
N GLN A 688 -20.32 3.57 -18.51
CA GLN A 688 -21.53 3.55 -17.69
C GLN A 688 -21.43 4.47 -16.48
N MET A 689 -22.37 5.38 -16.39
CA MET A 689 -22.58 6.28 -15.25
C MET A 689 -23.87 5.91 -14.50
N TYR A 690 -23.95 6.33 -13.26
CA TYR A 690 -25.19 6.32 -12.48
C TYR A 690 -25.62 7.75 -12.20
N SER A 691 -26.94 7.95 -11.99
CA SER A 691 -27.51 9.19 -11.51
C SER A 691 -28.64 8.93 -10.53
N ASP A 692 -28.82 9.81 -9.56
CA ASP A 692 -29.93 9.72 -8.62
C ASP A 692 -31.28 9.71 -9.35
N GLU A 693 -31.47 10.58 -10.36
CA GLU A 693 -32.70 10.67 -11.16
C GLU A 693 -33.06 9.34 -11.81
N GLU A 694 -32.11 8.71 -12.51
CA GLU A 694 -32.32 7.40 -13.15
C GLU A 694 -32.55 6.31 -12.13
N THR A 695 -31.82 6.33 -11.00
CA THR A 695 -31.93 5.36 -9.92
C THR A 695 -33.31 5.42 -9.25
N PHE A 696 -33.84 6.63 -8.98
CA PHE A 696 -35.20 6.81 -8.47
C PHE A 696 -36.26 6.35 -9.46
N ALA A 697 -36.10 6.70 -10.74
CA ALA A 697 -37.01 6.27 -11.79
C ALA A 697 -37.09 4.73 -11.92
N GLN A 698 -35.92 4.07 -11.91
CA GLN A 698 -35.84 2.60 -11.96
C GLN A 698 -36.43 1.97 -10.70
N LEU A 699 -36.10 2.47 -9.51
CA LEU A 699 -36.66 1.99 -8.24
C LEU A 699 -38.20 2.09 -8.24
N LYS A 700 -38.76 3.23 -8.66
CA LYS A 700 -40.20 3.46 -8.71
C LYS A 700 -40.90 2.59 -9.74
N ALA A 701 -40.23 2.22 -10.83
CA ALA A 701 -40.76 1.33 -11.86
C ALA A 701 -40.74 -0.16 -11.43
N GLU A 702 -39.74 -0.55 -10.62
CA GLU A 702 -39.54 -1.94 -10.21
C GLU A 702 -40.23 -2.30 -8.89
N ALA A 703 -40.25 -1.39 -7.91
CA ALA A 703 -40.84 -1.62 -6.59
C ALA A 703 -42.34 -1.38 -6.59
N ASN A 704 -43.07 -2.22 -5.85
CA ASN A 704 -44.48 -1.92 -5.54
C ASN A 704 -44.57 -0.81 -4.48
N GLU A 705 -45.78 -0.34 -4.17
CA GLU A 705 -46.02 0.79 -3.27
C GLU A 705 -45.45 0.55 -1.85
N ASP A 706 -45.64 -0.64 -1.29
CA ASP A 706 -45.10 -1.03 0.03
C ASP A 706 -43.58 -1.10 0.00
N GLU A 707 -42.97 -1.70 -1.01
CA GLU A 707 -41.55 -1.81 -1.20
C GLU A 707 -40.90 -0.41 -1.30
N TYR A 708 -41.46 0.44 -2.16
CA TYR A 708 -40.97 1.81 -2.32
C TYR A 708 -40.99 2.62 -1.00
N ARG A 709 -42.16 2.56 -0.31
CA ARG A 709 -42.34 3.23 0.98
C ARG A 709 -41.33 2.73 2.03
N ILE A 710 -41.16 1.42 2.19
CA ILE A 710 -40.24 0.82 3.17
C ILE A 710 -38.77 1.21 2.82
N LEU A 711 -38.43 1.14 1.54
CA LEU A 711 -37.05 1.51 1.12
C LEU A 711 -36.76 2.99 1.42
N MET A 712 -37.68 3.90 1.08
CA MET A 712 -37.46 5.32 1.25
C MET A 712 -37.55 5.77 2.72
N GLU A 713 -38.54 5.30 3.47
CA GLU A 713 -38.80 5.79 4.83
C GLU A 713 -37.99 5.05 5.92
N VAL A 714 -37.52 3.82 5.64
CA VAL A 714 -36.85 2.98 6.64
C VAL A 714 -35.39 2.70 6.25
N MET A 715 -35.15 2.25 5.02
CA MET A 715 -33.81 1.80 4.61
C MET A 715 -32.88 2.93 4.20
N PHE A 716 -33.38 3.92 3.46
CA PHE A 716 -32.58 5.01 2.90
C PHE A 716 -32.69 6.32 3.68
N LYS A 717 -33.73 6.52 4.47
CA LYS A 717 -33.94 7.73 5.25
C LYS A 717 -32.74 8.09 6.11
N ASN A 718 -32.34 9.36 6.06
CA ASN A 718 -31.22 9.91 6.80
C ASN A 718 -29.84 9.31 6.46
N ARG A 719 -29.71 8.58 5.33
CA ARG A 719 -28.38 8.15 4.86
C ARG A 719 -27.65 9.34 4.25
N PHE A 720 -26.34 9.44 4.51
CA PHE A 720 -25.54 10.60 4.08
C PHE A 720 -25.45 10.74 2.55
N PHE A 721 -25.64 9.65 1.80
CA PHE A 721 -25.57 9.64 0.33
C PHE A 721 -26.92 9.93 -0.35
N MET A 722 -27.99 10.11 0.41
CA MET A 722 -29.29 10.45 -0.16
C MET A 722 -29.38 11.95 -0.49
N PRO A 723 -30.09 12.33 -1.58
CA PRO A 723 -30.11 13.73 -2.05
C PRO A 723 -30.51 14.75 -1.00
N GLU A 724 -31.47 14.43 -0.10
CA GLU A 724 -31.89 15.33 0.98
C GLU A 724 -30.80 15.63 2.02
N ASN A 725 -29.70 14.91 2.01
CA ASN A 725 -28.57 15.09 2.93
C ASN A 725 -27.29 15.51 2.22
N LYS A 726 -27.33 15.79 0.91
CA LYS A 726 -26.15 16.15 0.11
C LYS A 726 -25.91 17.66 0.00
N GLU A 727 -26.82 18.52 0.48
CA GLU A 727 -26.72 19.98 0.45
C GLU A 727 -25.83 20.56 1.53
#